data_e80e27831798eca5df3e955d5f0c4bcc
#
_entry.id   e80e27831798eca5df3e955d5f0c4bcc
#
_cell.length_a   1.000
_cell.length_b   1.000
_cell.length_c   1.000
_cell.angle_alpha   90.00
_cell.angle_beta   90.00
_cell.angle_gamma   90.00
#
_symmetry.space_group_name_H-M   'P 1'
#
loop_
_entity.id
_entity.type
_entity.pdbx_description
1 polymer ?
#
loop_
_entity_poly.entity_id
_entity_poly.type
_entity_poly.pdbx_seq_one_letter_code
_entity_poly.pdbx_strand_id
1 'polypeptide(L)'
;MELTVEDNKITNVVADGTASPYGAYMCAKGRLSVDFHNGEGRLIQTLKRNPSGGFAPIDAAQAVDEVADKLSALLAQYGPRSIAIYYGTGAYRSVLGGQLQRSFLSAIGSPNQFSTMTIDQSAKWVTMGRMGTMASGKPAFADVDLAVIVGNNPVVSHQTYPFGPGESGAPGKSFIEAKKRGLRMIVIDPRCSETARLADLVIQPLPGQDAVIFAAIAHILLRDNTFNKAFTERFVTQMDVLRKAVSPFTPALAAQRADVPVEQIELAAKWLGEARRPFVGSGTGPSMSAHSNLNDHMIEVVNALVGGYRRAGDLLRNPGTLNPRSFVETAVSPTRSWERGAKCRTADIGQLFGEFPTALLPQEILTPGPDKIRALINFGGDPLMGLGDPQQAMPAFQDLDLLVSLDARVNETGLQSHYIFAASLPFERHDISTPGDGLYPTAFAQYAPPVVTKPEGVIDDWEFFWAVAARMQVPLTFKYWTYGREFDAIRDGLPLDMTRRPDPEEMIRFLCKNSVVSFEALRANPAGVRPDLPEQRVLPAAEDNGARLQLCPADVAAELETVLCESTEHGFSHYLVCRRILEAMNSAYRDAARTRKKYPVNWAYMNPSDMTDKGIVEGQEIRLESEFGSIAALVKSDAQLRRRVVSMTHLFGKPNSTAGPLEQGGSFTGQLTSLQKYLEPINFMPRLSGVPVNIVSV
;
A
#
# COMPACT_ATOMS: atom_id res chain seq x y z
N MET A 1 1.86 -21.27 -9.70
CA MET A 1 2.33 -21.06 -11.09
C MET A 1 3.23 -22.23 -11.44
N GLU A 2 3.09 -22.74 -12.67
CA GLU A 2 4.01 -23.73 -13.23
C GLU A 2 5.03 -22.99 -14.11
N LEU A 3 6.29 -23.34 -13.96
CA LEU A 3 7.41 -22.72 -14.65
C LEU A 3 8.08 -23.76 -15.55
N THR A 4 8.38 -23.38 -16.78
CA THR A 4 9.27 -24.16 -17.66
C THR A 4 10.67 -23.57 -17.55
N VAL A 5 11.66 -24.43 -17.22
CA VAL A 5 13.06 -24.05 -17.07
C VAL A 5 13.91 -24.85 -18.05
N GLU A 6 14.70 -24.18 -18.86
CA GLU A 6 15.66 -24.76 -19.82
C GLU A 6 16.99 -24.05 -19.63
N ASP A 7 18.08 -24.79 -19.51
CA ASP A 7 19.45 -24.26 -19.36
C ASP A 7 19.54 -23.14 -18.28
N ASN A 8 18.97 -23.40 -17.10
CA ASN A 8 18.91 -22.45 -15.99
C ASN A 8 18.18 -21.14 -16.32
N LYS A 9 17.31 -21.13 -17.32
CA LYS A 9 16.49 -19.97 -17.73
C LYS A 9 15.03 -20.31 -17.70
N ILE A 10 14.23 -19.42 -17.14
CA ILE A 10 12.77 -19.56 -17.17
C ILE A 10 12.28 -19.17 -18.56
N THR A 11 11.70 -20.13 -19.29
CA THR A 11 11.21 -19.92 -20.67
C THR A 11 9.73 -19.67 -20.73
N ASN A 12 8.95 -20.16 -19.75
CA ASN A 12 7.49 -19.98 -19.72
C ASN A 12 6.94 -19.97 -18.30
N VAL A 13 5.77 -19.35 -18.13
CA VAL A 13 5.00 -19.35 -16.90
C VAL A 13 3.52 -19.50 -17.22
N VAL A 14 2.84 -20.45 -16.58
CA VAL A 14 1.40 -20.67 -16.70
C VAL A 14 0.74 -20.75 -15.32
N ALA A 15 -0.59 -20.57 -15.29
CA ALA A 15 -1.33 -20.73 -14.06
C ALA A 15 -1.42 -22.22 -13.69
N ASP A 16 -1.11 -22.55 -12.45
CA ASP A 16 -1.38 -23.85 -11.88
C ASP A 16 -2.88 -23.99 -11.58
N GLY A 17 -3.55 -24.82 -12.37
CA GLY A 17 -5.00 -25.03 -12.27
C GLY A 17 -5.42 -25.96 -11.16
N THR A 18 -4.52 -26.74 -10.58
CA THR A 18 -4.82 -27.84 -9.65
C THR A 18 -4.59 -27.45 -8.18
N ALA A 19 -3.41 -26.93 -7.86
CA ALA A 19 -3.02 -26.65 -6.48
C ALA A 19 -3.31 -25.21 -6.03
N SER A 20 -3.34 -24.26 -6.95
CA SER A 20 -3.56 -22.85 -6.60
C SER A 20 -4.90 -22.62 -5.87
N PRO A 21 -4.91 -21.84 -4.76
CA PRO A 21 -6.16 -21.44 -4.08
C PRO A 21 -7.06 -20.57 -4.96
N TYR A 22 -6.53 -20.05 -6.06
CA TYR A 22 -7.23 -19.20 -7.02
C TYR A 22 -7.68 -19.95 -8.29
N GLY A 23 -7.51 -21.27 -8.35
CA GLY A 23 -7.75 -22.06 -9.56
C GLY A 23 -6.78 -21.67 -10.70
N ALA A 24 -7.17 -21.92 -11.94
CA ALA A 24 -6.37 -21.64 -13.15
C ALA A 24 -6.33 -20.14 -13.50
N TYR A 25 -6.12 -19.27 -12.52
CA TYR A 25 -6.04 -17.82 -12.74
C TYR A 25 -4.65 -17.28 -12.45
N MET A 26 -4.16 -16.46 -13.37
CA MET A 26 -2.94 -15.66 -13.19
C MET A 26 -3.15 -14.25 -13.75
N CYS A 27 -2.87 -13.23 -12.96
CA CYS A 27 -3.02 -11.84 -13.39
C CYS A 27 -1.98 -11.45 -14.46
N ALA A 28 -2.20 -10.31 -15.11
CA ALA A 28 -1.28 -9.81 -16.16
C ALA A 28 0.16 -9.65 -15.65
N LYS A 29 0.33 -9.20 -14.40
CA LYS A 29 1.67 -9.05 -13.77
C LYS A 29 2.37 -10.40 -13.56
N GLY A 30 1.62 -11.42 -13.12
CA GLY A 30 2.16 -12.78 -13.02
C GLY A 30 2.64 -13.32 -14.38
N ARG A 31 1.89 -13.03 -15.46
CA ARG A 31 2.29 -13.42 -16.84
C ARG A 31 3.52 -12.68 -17.34
N LEU A 32 3.82 -11.49 -16.80
CA LEU A 32 5.01 -10.71 -17.11
C LEU A 32 6.23 -11.09 -16.24
N SER A 33 6.10 -12.05 -15.32
CA SER A 33 7.18 -12.39 -14.40
C SER A 33 8.42 -12.94 -15.12
N VAL A 34 8.26 -13.65 -16.23
CA VAL A 34 9.37 -14.13 -17.07
C VAL A 34 10.08 -12.96 -17.74
N ASP A 35 9.32 -12.03 -18.34
CA ASP A 35 9.86 -10.82 -18.97
C ASP A 35 10.61 -9.96 -17.95
N PHE A 36 10.10 -9.91 -16.72
CA PHE A 36 10.75 -9.17 -15.63
C PHE A 36 12.02 -9.86 -15.15
N HIS A 37 12.00 -11.18 -15.06
CA HIS A 37 13.13 -11.98 -14.60
C HIS A 37 14.30 -11.98 -15.59
N ASN A 38 14.01 -12.19 -16.89
CA ASN A 38 15.00 -12.33 -17.95
C ASN A 38 15.26 -11.03 -18.73
N GLY A 39 14.46 -9.97 -18.47
CA GLY A 39 14.45 -8.77 -19.30
C GLY A 39 15.70 -7.91 -19.15
N GLU A 40 15.91 -7.04 -20.14
CA GLU A 40 16.97 -6.04 -20.13
C GLU A 40 16.91 -5.14 -18.90
N GLY A 41 18.05 -4.65 -18.45
CA GLY A 41 18.17 -3.75 -17.30
C GLY A 41 18.15 -4.47 -15.94
N ARG A 42 18.10 -5.81 -15.92
CA ARG A 42 18.31 -6.57 -14.69
C ARG A 42 19.76 -6.44 -14.25
N LEU A 43 19.96 -6.10 -12.97
CA LEU A 43 21.28 -6.12 -12.35
C LEU A 43 21.72 -7.56 -12.05
N ILE A 44 22.92 -7.90 -12.49
CA ILE A 44 23.57 -9.18 -12.22
C ILE A 44 24.91 -9.02 -11.48
N GLN A 45 25.29 -7.78 -11.19
CA GLN A 45 26.50 -7.41 -10.45
C GLN A 45 26.20 -6.22 -9.55
N THR A 46 26.80 -6.20 -8.37
CA THR A 46 26.77 -5.05 -7.47
C THR A 46 27.55 -3.88 -8.08
N LEU A 47 27.03 -2.68 -7.91
CA LEU A 47 27.58 -1.46 -8.48
C LEU A 47 28.00 -0.48 -7.37
N LYS A 48 29.15 0.17 -7.58
CA LYS A 48 29.66 1.27 -6.74
C LYS A 48 29.72 2.56 -7.56
N ARG A 49 29.31 3.67 -6.98
CA ARG A 49 29.42 4.99 -7.60
C ARG A 49 30.89 5.41 -7.74
N ASN A 50 31.25 5.88 -8.93
CA ASN A 50 32.57 6.45 -9.20
C ASN A 50 32.65 7.90 -8.70
N PRO A 51 33.82 8.40 -8.28
CA PRO A 51 34.03 9.80 -7.94
C PRO A 51 33.73 10.77 -9.10
N SER A 52 33.88 10.33 -10.34
CA SER A 52 33.59 11.12 -11.56
C SER A 52 32.14 11.06 -12.00
N GLY A 53 31.25 10.41 -11.22
CA GLY A 53 29.88 10.08 -11.60
C GLY A 53 29.78 8.73 -12.32
N GLY A 54 28.58 8.23 -12.46
CA GLY A 54 28.34 6.89 -13.01
C GLY A 54 28.64 5.76 -12.01
N PHE A 55 28.65 4.52 -12.51
CA PHE A 55 28.82 3.31 -11.69
C PHE A 55 29.86 2.36 -12.31
N ALA A 56 30.58 1.64 -11.44
CA ALA A 56 31.43 0.52 -11.82
C ALA A 56 31.02 -0.75 -11.06
N PRO A 57 31.16 -1.94 -11.66
CA PRO A 57 31.01 -3.18 -10.95
C PRO A 57 31.99 -3.30 -9.78
N ILE A 58 31.54 -3.88 -8.68
CA ILE A 58 32.34 -4.24 -7.51
C ILE A 58 31.92 -5.61 -7.03
N ASP A 59 32.86 -6.37 -6.47
CA ASP A 59 32.54 -7.63 -5.79
C ASP A 59 31.55 -7.38 -4.63
N ALA A 60 30.54 -8.23 -4.51
CA ALA A 60 29.48 -8.03 -3.52
C ALA A 60 30.01 -8.14 -2.06
N ALA A 61 30.97 -9.03 -1.79
CA ALA A 61 31.58 -9.17 -0.47
C ALA A 61 32.43 -7.95 -0.13
N GLN A 62 33.21 -7.45 -1.08
CA GLN A 62 33.95 -6.19 -0.91
C GLN A 62 33.00 -5.02 -0.66
N ALA A 63 31.88 -4.93 -1.38
CA ALA A 63 30.91 -3.87 -1.18
C ALA A 63 30.25 -3.96 0.22
N VAL A 64 29.97 -5.18 0.71
CA VAL A 64 29.48 -5.40 2.08
C VAL A 64 30.50 -4.90 3.11
N ASP A 65 31.78 -5.19 2.93
CA ASP A 65 32.84 -4.73 3.85
C ASP A 65 32.88 -3.19 3.91
N GLU A 66 32.92 -2.53 2.75
CA GLU A 66 32.95 -1.06 2.66
C GLU A 66 31.69 -0.41 3.24
N VAL A 67 30.51 -1.00 3.06
CA VAL A 67 29.24 -0.51 3.60
C VAL A 67 29.22 -0.70 5.12
N ALA A 68 29.65 -1.86 5.62
CA ALA A 68 29.71 -2.16 7.05
C ALA A 68 30.66 -1.22 7.80
N ASP A 69 31.83 -0.94 7.24
CA ASP A 69 32.80 0.01 7.79
C ASP A 69 32.20 1.42 7.91
N LYS A 70 31.53 1.89 6.86
CA LYS A 70 30.86 3.20 6.86
C LYS A 70 29.71 3.26 7.87
N LEU A 71 28.88 2.23 7.94
CA LEU A 71 27.78 2.16 8.92
C LEU A 71 28.31 2.10 10.35
N SER A 72 29.39 1.34 10.61
CA SER A 72 30.05 1.27 11.91
C SER A 72 30.61 2.62 12.35
N ALA A 73 31.26 3.36 11.43
CA ALA A 73 31.77 4.70 11.69
C ALA A 73 30.64 5.69 12.03
N LEU A 74 29.56 5.67 11.25
CA LEU A 74 28.39 6.55 11.49
C LEU A 74 27.69 6.20 12.81
N LEU A 75 27.53 4.91 13.11
CA LEU A 75 26.94 4.43 14.36
C LEU A 75 27.77 4.87 15.57
N ALA A 76 29.11 4.71 15.50
CA ALA A 76 30.02 5.10 16.57
C ALA A 76 30.06 6.62 16.79
N GLN A 77 30.02 7.40 15.72
CA GLN A 77 30.13 8.86 15.78
C GLN A 77 28.82 9.56 16.12
N TYR A 78 27.70 9.08 15.57
CA TYR A 78 26.42 9.79 15.61
C TYR A 78 25.27 9.00 16.27
N GLY A 79 25.53 7.76 16.66
CA GLY A 79 24.53 6.92 17.32
C GLY A 79 23.51 6.29 16.36
N PRO A 80 22.60 5.46 16.90
CA PRO A 80 21.73 4.62 16.10
C PRO A 80 20.74 5.38 15.21
N ARG A 81 20.31 6.58 15.62
CA ARG A 81 19.37 7.38 14.82
C ARG A 81 19.96 7.92 13.51
N SER A 82 21.29 7.85 13.35
CA SER A 82 21.94 8.22 12.08
C SER A 82 21.69 7.25 10.93
N ILE A 83 21.17 6.05 11.21
CA ILE A 83 20.93 4.99 10.24
C ILE A 83 19.42 4.74 10.11
N ALA A 84 18.93 4.72 8.88
CA ALA A 84 17.54 4.47 8.54
C ALA A 84 17.41 3.36 7.48
N ILE A 85 16.24 2.70 7.46
CA ILE A 85 15.86 1.79 6.38
C ILE A 85 14.54 2.26 5.77
N TYR A 86 14.48 2.29 4.43
CA TYR A 86 13.26 2.40 3.67
C TYR A 86 12.90 1.03 3.09
N TYR A 87 11.70 0.56 3.42
CA TYR A 87 11.17 -0.74 3.01
C TYR A 87 10.15 -0.56 1.88
N GLY A 88 10.56 -0.92 0.67
CA GLY A 88 9.75 -0.75 -0.53
C GLY A 88 8.81 -1.91 -0.83
N THR A 89 7.90 -1.74 -1.78
CA THR A 89 6.93 -2.80 -2.17
C THR A 89 7.63 -4.04 -2.77
N GLY A 90 8.77 -3.87 -3.42
CA GLY A 90 9.60 -4.99 -3.93
C GLY A 90 10.07 -5.92 -2.83
N ALA A 91 10.39 -5.35 -1.67
CA ALA A 91 10.88 -6.08 -0.50
C ALA A 91 9.80 -6.95 0.18
N TYR A 92 8.52 -6.61 0.06
CA TYR A 92 7.41 -7.45 0.59
C TYR A 92 7.38 -8.86 0.02
N ARG A 93 8.07 -9.08 -1.09
CA ARG A 93 8.19 -10.38 -1.75
C ARG A 93 9.39 -11.18 -1.29
N SER A 94 10.23 -10.63 -0.40
CA SER A 94 11.35 -11.28 0.25
C SER A 94 11.02 -11.45 1.72
N VAL A 95 10.46 -12.60 2.08
CA VAL A 95 10.03 -12.83 3.47
C VAL A 95 11.21 -12.77 4.42
N LEU A 96 12.31 -13.47 4.12
CA LEU A 96 13.50 -13.49 4.97
C LEU A 96 14.17 -12.11 5.04
N GLY A 97 14.29 -11.40 3.90
CA GLY A 97 14.83 -10.04 3.86
C GLY A 97 14.00 -9.06 4.69
N GLY A 98 12.66 -9.14 4.57
CA GLY A 98 11.75 -8.33 5.36
C GLY A 98 11.88 -8.53 6.87
N GLN A 99 12.16 -9.78 7.31
CA GLN A 99 12.38 -10.07 8.73
C GLN A 99 13.76 -9.58 9.20
N LEU A 100 14.81 -9.85 8.42
CA LEU A 100 16.17 -9.51 8.83
C LEU A 100 16.46 -8.01 8.82
N GLN A 101 15.87 -7.23 7.90
CA GLN A 101 16.05 -5.79 7.95
C GLN A 101 15.53 -5.17 9.25
N ARG A 102 14.39 -5.66 9.77
CA ARG A 102 13.85 -5.22 11.07
C ARG A 102 14.71 -5.72 12.23
N SER A 103 15.20 -6.95 12.16
CA SER A 103 16.13 -7.49 13.15
C SER A 103 17.42 -6.67 13.19
N PHE A 104 17.93 -6.24 12.04
CA PHE A 104 19.10 -5.38 11.94
C PHE A 104 18.87 -4.01 12.59
N LEU A 105 17.78 -3.29 12.25
CA LEU A 105 17.48 -2.01 12.90
C LEU A 105 17.31 -2.14 14.41
N SER A 106 16.62 -3.19 14.85
CA SER A 106 16.46 -3.48 16.29
C SER A 106 17.80 -3.73 16.97
N ALA A 107 18.70 -4.48 16.33
CA ALA A 107 20.01 -4.83 16.91
C ALA A 107 20.95 -3.63 17.04
N ILE A 108 20.93 -2.69 16.09
CA ILE A 108 21.69 -1.44 16.20
C ILE A 108 20.99 -0.37 17.04
N GLY A 109 19.75 -0.61 17.49
CA GLY A 109 18.97 0.32 18.32
C GLY A 109 18.35 1.50 17.55
N SER A 110 18.26 1.43 16.21
CA SER A 110 17.64 2.50 15.42
C SER A 110 16.12 2.37 15.34
N PRO A 111 15.36 3.44 15.63
CA PRO A 111 13.92 3.48 15.43
C PRO A 111 13.53 3.86 13.98
N ASN A 112 14.48 4.20 13.12
CA ASN A 112 14.26 4.87 11.83
C ASN A 112 13.84 3.90 10.72
N GLN A 113 12.65 3.33 10.90
CA GLN A 113 11.98 2.51 9.88
C GLN A 113 11.00 3.38 9.09
N PHE A 114 11.13 3.38 7.77
CA PHE A 114 10.23 4.02 6.82
C PHE A 114 9.77 2.99 5.78
N SER A 115 8.61 3.20 5.16
CA SER A 115 8.13 2.29 4.11
C SER A 115 7.19 2.96 3.12
N THR A 116 6.84 2.21 2.07
CA THR A 116 5.77 2.60 1.16
C THR A 116 4.40 2.70 1.83
N MET A 117 4.17 2.02 2.94
CA MET A 117 2.84 2.02 3.59
C MET A 117 2.46 3.38 4.15
N THR A 118 3.43 4.15 4.64
CA THR A 118 3.17 5.49 5.19
C THR A 118 3.01 6.58 4.11
N ILE A 119 3.16 6.24 2.83
CA ILE A 119 2.80 7.07 1.66
C ILE A 119 1.81 6.37 0.72
N ASP A 120 1.06 5.39 1.21
CA ASP A 120 0.03 4.65 0.47
C ASP A 120 -1.32 4.71 1.21
N GLN A 121 -1.52 3.88 2.23
CA GLN A 121 -2.80 3.71 2.92
C GLN A 121 -2.70 3.94 4.44
N SER A 122 -1.78 4.77 4.89
CA SER A 122 -1.56 5.06 6.31
C SER A 122 -2.76 5.71 7.01
N ALA A 123 -3.66 6.34 6.27
CA ALA A 123 -4.93 6.86 6.79
C ALA A 123 -5.79 5.74 7.45
N LYS A 124 -5.70 4.51 6.94
CA LYS A 124 -6.36 3.34 7.57
C LYS A 124 -5.74 3.01 8.93
N TRP A 125 -4.43 3.14 9.06
CA TRP A 125 -3.74 2.97 10.34
C TRP A 125 -4.11 4.06 11.35
N VAL A 126 -4.23 5.32 10.88
CA VAL A 126 -4.73 6.42 11.69
C VAL A 126 -6.16 6.12 12.16
N THR A 127 -7.03 5.66 11.27
CA THR A 127 -8.40 5.26 11.60
C THR A 127 -8.44 4.17 12.66
N MET A 128 -7.66 3.10 12.48
CA MET A 128 -7.55 2.01 13.47
C MET A 128 -7.04 2.52 14.83
N GLY A 129 -6.07 3.41 14.81
CA GLY A 129 -5.50 4.00 16.03
C GLY A 129 -6.44 4.99 16.73
N ARG A 130 -7.32 5.71 16.00
CA ARG A 130 -8.31 6.66 16.55
C ARG A 130 -9.59 5.99 17.02
N MET A 131 -10.08 5.04 16.21
CA MET A 131 -11.40 4.43 16.40
C MET A 131 -11.34 3.14 17.20
N GLY A 132 -10.25 2.42 17.10
CA GLY A 132 -10.17 1.01 17.48
C GLY A 132 -10.54 0.09 16.32
N THR A 133 -10.65 -1.21 16.59
CA THR A 133 -10.96 -2.23 15.59
C THR A 133 -11.88 -3.30 16.16
N MET A 134 -12.51 -4.09 15.28
CA MET A 134 -13.18 -5.33 15.69
C MET A 134 -12.24 -6.52 15.50
N ALA A 135 -11.99 -7.30 16.55
CA ALA A 135 -11.13 -8.49 16.50
C ALA A 135 -11.71 -9.59 15.59
N SER A 136 -13.02 -9.58 15.33
CA SER A 136 -13.68 -10.44 14.36
C SER A 136 -13.31 -10.11 12.91
N GLY A 137 -12.84 -8.90 12.64
CA GLY A 137 -12.52 -8.41 11.29
C GLY A 137 -13.76 -8.19 10.41
N LYS A 138 -13.52 -7.90 9.14
CA LYS A 138 -14.58 -7.64 8.16
C LYS A 138 -15.09 -8.92 7.52
N PRO A 139 -16.37 -8.99 7.07
CA PRO A 139 -16.97 -10.18 6.48
C PRO A 139 -16.25 -10.59 5.19
N ALA A 140 -16.28 -11.87 4.86
CA ALA A 140 -15.83 -12.34 3.56
C ALA A 140 -16.78 -11.84 2.46
N PHE A 141 -16.25 -11.60 1.28
CA PHE A 141 -17.01 -11.08 0.15
C PHE A 141 -18.22 -11.97 -0.23
N ALA A 142 -18.06 -13.29 -0.07
CA ALA A 142 -19.13 -14.25 -0.32
C ALA A 142 -20.33 -14.13 0.63
N ASP A 143 -20.17 -13.45 1.77
CA ASP A 143 -21.15 -13.40 2.84
C ASP A 143 -21.89 -12.06 2.92
N VAL A 144 -21.55 -11.08 2.05
CA VAL A 144 -22.18 -9.75 2.04
C VAL A 144 -23.31 -9.66 1.00
N ASP A 145 -24.34 -8.87 1.30
CA ASP A 145 -25.46 -8.57 0.41
C ASP A 145 -25.40 -7.15 -0.19
N LEU A 146 -24.57 -6.27 0.41
CA LEU A 146 -24.24 -4.95 -0.12
C LEU A 146 -22.77 -4.65 0.05
N ALA A 147 -22.06 -4.31 -1.03
CA ALA A 147 -20.69 -3.84 -1.00
C ALA A 147 -20.58 -2.40 -1.48
N VAL A 148 -20.00 -1.52 -0.65
CA VAL A 148 -19.65 -0.14 -1.02
C VAL A 148 -18.13 -0.05 -1.19
N ILE A 149 -17.70 0.27 -2.40
CA ILE A 149 -16.29 0.31 -2.82
C ILE A 149 -15.91 1.75 -3.13
N VAL A 150 -14.97 2.31 -2.37
CA VAL A 150 -14.60 3.72 -2.43
C VAL A 150 -13.17 3.91 -2.93
N GLY A 151 -13.00 4.63 -4.05
CA GLY A 151 -11.68 4.93 -4.62
C GLY A 151 -10.81 3.69 -4.80
N ASN A 152 -11.40 2.60 -5.27
CA ASN A 152 -10.78 1.30 -5.40
C ASN A 152 -11.19 0.59 -6.69
N ASN A 153 -10.22 -0.04 -7.36
CA ASN A 153 -10.46 -0.78 -8.60
C ASN A 153 -9.92 -2.21 -8.52
N PRO A 154 -10.55 -3.12 -7.74
CA PRO A 154 -10.08 -4.50 -7.55
C PRO A 154 -9.94 -5.29 -8.85
N VAL A 155 -10.73 -5.01 -9.88
CA VAL A 155 -10.64 -5.68 -11.20
C VAL A 155 -9.27 -5.44 -11.85
N VAL A 156 -8.62 -4.32 -11.56
CA VAL A 156 -7.28 -3.98 -12.08
C VAL A 156 -6.18 -4.24 -11.06
N SER A 157 -6.37 -3.81 -9.80
CA SER A 157 -5.33 -3.94 -8.75
C SER A 157 -5.25 -5.33 -8.14
N HIS A 158 -6.31 -6.14 -8.25
CA HIS A 158 -6.45 -7.52 -7.79
C HIS A 158 -6.46 -7.66 -6.26
N GLN A 159 -5.34 -7.44 -5.62
CA GLN A 159 -5.20 -7.66 -4.19
C GLN A 159 -5.60 -6.40 -3.42
N THR A 160 -6.85 -6.34 -3.01
CA THR A 160 -7.35 -5.30 -2.11
C THR A 160 -8.26 -5.93 -1.08
N TYR A 161 -7.80 -5.95 0.15
CA TYR A 161 -8.64 -6.40 1.26
C TYR A 161 -9.85 -5.45 1.41
N PRO A 162 -11.05 -5.97 1.64
CA PRO A 162 -11.43 -7.38 1.71
C PRO A 162 -11.86 -7.96 0.36
N PHE A 163 -11.72 -7.21 -0.73
CA PHE A 163 -12.12 -7.58 -2.08
C PHE A 163 -11.04 -8.39 -2.79
N GLY A 164 -10.38 -9.28 -2.05
CA GLY A 164 -9.45 -10.24 -2.64
C GLY A 164 -10.08 -10.98 -3.81
N PRO A 165 -9.29 -11.72 -4.60
CA PRO A 165 -9.75 -12.33 -5.85
C PRO A 165 -10.92 -13.32 -5.69
N GLY A 166 -11.42 -13.55 -4.48
CA GLY A 166 -12.49 -14.51 -4.22
C GLY A 166 -12.09 -15.95 -4.60
N GLU A 167 -13.05 -16.83 -4.63
CA GLU A 167 -12.83 -18.26 -4.90
C GLU A 167 -12.27 -18.53 -6.31
N SER A 168 -12.54 -17.65 -7.28
CA SER A 168 -12.12 -17.84 -8.68
C SER A 168 -10.78 -17.20 -9.03
N GLY A 169 -10.13 -16.49 -8.10
CA GLY A 169 -8.89 -15.76 -8.36
C GLY A 169 -9.03 -14.54 -9.29
N ALA A 170 -10.08 -14.46 -10.07
CA ALA A 170 -10.37 -13.36 -11.01
C ALA A 170 -11.39 -12.39 -10.40
N PRO A 171 -11.02 -11.16 -9.96
CA PRO A 171 -11.93 -10.27 -9.26
C PRO A 171 -13.21 -9.96 -10.04
N GLY A 172 -13.11 -9.69 -11.34
CA GLY A 172 -14.28 -9.41 -12.17
C GLY A 172 -15.25 -10.58 -12.21
N LYS A 173 -14.76 -11.82 -12.32
CA LYS A 173 -15.59 -13.02 -12.27
C LYS A 173 -16.24 -13.20 -10.90
N SER A 174 -15.48 -12.98 -9.81
CA SER A 174 -15.99 -13.05 -8.45
C SER A 174 -17.13 -12.06 -8.19
N PHE A 175 -17.02 -10.82 -8.69
CA PHE A 175 -18.09 -9.83 -8.62
C PHE A 175 -19.34 -10.26 -9.40
N ILE A 176 -19.19 -10.77 -10.62
CA ILE A 176 -20.31 -11.27 -11.43
C ILE A 176 -21.02 -12.42 -10.73
N GLU A 177 -20.27 -13.36 -10.18
CA GLU A 177 -20.82 -14.50 -9.43
C GLU A 177 -21.54 -14.07 -8.14
N ALA A 178 -20.96 -13.08 -7.42
CA ALA A 178 -21.60 -12.52 -6.24
C ALA A 178 -22.91 -11.79 -6.58
N LYS A 179 -22.95 -11.04 -7.69
CA LYS A 179 -24.19 -10.40 -8.18
C LYS A 179 -25.26 -11.43 -8.52
N LYS A 180 -24.90 -12.57 -9.10
CA LYS A 180 -25.85 -13.67 -9.34
C LYS A 180 -26.45 -14.23 -8.05
N ARG A 181 -25.74 -14.11 -6.91
CA ARG A 181 -26.23 -14.47 -5.58
C ARG A 181 -27.05 -13.36 -4.89
N GLY A 182 -27.24 -12.22 -5.56
CA GLY A 182 -28.00 -11.09 -5.04
C GLY A 182 -27.19 -9.96 -4.42
N LEU A 183 -25.84 -9.95 -4.56
CA LEU A 183 -25.03 -8.83 -4.11
C LEU A 183 -25.43 -7.55 -4.86
N ARG A 184 -25.72 -6.47 -4.13
CA ARG A 184 -25.76 -5.11 -4.65
C ARG A 184 -24.39 -4.45 -4.47
N MET A 185 -24.00 -3.60 -5.42
CA MET A 185 -22.72 -2.90 -5.40
C MET A 185 -22.89 -1.41 -5.60
N ILE A 186 -22.30 -0.61 -4.72
CA ILE A 186 -22.11 0.83 -4.88
C ILE A 186 -20.63 1.07 -5.10
N VAL A 187 -20.26 1.84 -6.13
CA VAL A 187 -18.88 2.29 -6.34
C VAL A 187 -18.85 3.81 -6.31
N ILE A 188 -17.97 4.36 -5.47
CA ILE A 188 -17.69 5.80 -5.36
C ILE A 188 -16.29 6.04 -5.90
N ASP A 189 -16.19 6.62 -7.11
CA ASP A 189 -14.92 6.84 -7.81
C ASP A 189 -15.13 7.92 -8.88
N PRO A 190 -14.26 8.91 -9.06
CA PRO A 190 -14.40 9.94 -10.11
C PRO A 190 -14.38 9.36 -11.53
N ARG A 191 -14.00 8.12 -11.68
CA ARG A 191 -13.99 7.37 -12.92
C ARG A 191 -14.97 6.19 -12.86
N CYS A 192 -15.78 5.99 -13.90
CA CYS A 192 -16.51 4.74 -14.07
C CYS A 192 -15.49 3.64 -14.47
N SER A 193 -14.78 3.16 -13.44
CA SER A 193 -13.68 2.19 -13.56
C SER A 193 -14.16 0.80 -13.98
N GLU A 194 -13.22 -0.11 -14.24
CA GLU A 194 -13.53 -1.51 -14.58
C GLU A 194 -14.37 -2.19 -13.48
N THR A 195 -14.18 -1.81 -12.23
CA THR A 195 -15.02 -2.26 -11.10
C THR A 195 -16.36 -1.53 -11.09
N ALA A 196 -16.37 -0.22 -11.34
CA ALA A 196 -17.60 0.58 -11.35
C ALA A 196 -18.60 0.14 -12.43
N ARG A 197 -18.12 -0.39 -13.57
CA ARG A 197 -18.99 -0.96 -14.62
C ARG A 197 -19.81 -2.18 -14.16
N LEU A 198 -19.44 -2.79 -13.04
CA LEU A 198 -20.16 -3.91 -12.45
C LEU A 198 -21.13 -3.45 -11.35
N ALA A 199 -21.09 -2.18 -10.95
CA ALA A 199 -21.89 -1.63 -9.88
C ALA A 199 -23.36 -1.41 -10.28
N ASP A 200 -24.25 -1.42 -9.28
CA ASP A 200 -25.67 -1.08 -9.44
C ASP A 200 -25.90 0.42 -9.23
N LEU A 201 -25.01 1.08 -8.48
CA LEU A 201 -24.96 2.52 -8.31
C LEU A 201 -23.51 2.99 -8.42
N VAL A 202 -23.26 3.97 -9.30
CA VAL A 202 -21.95 4.64 -9.44
C VAL A 202 -22.11 6.09 -9.06
N ILE A 203 -21.35 6.54 -8.06
CA ILE A 203 -21.27 7.94 -7.64
C ILE A 203 -19.90 8.47 -8.06
N GLN A 204 -19.87 9.51 -8.91
CA GLN A 204 -18.63 10.10 -9.43
C GLN A 204 -18.35 11.48 -8.82
N PRO A 205 -17.86 11.56 -7.57
CA PRO A 205 -17.65 12.83 -6.89
C PRO A 205 -16.46 13.62 -7.41
N LEU A 206 -16.41 14.90 -7.11
CA LEU A 206 -15.17 15.66 -7.14
C LEU A 206 -14.17 15.03 -6.14
N PRO A 207 -12.90 14.86 -6.53
CA PRO A 207 -11.88 14.28 -5.66
C PRO A 207 -11.72 15.03 -4.36
N GLY A 208 -11.52 14.31 -3.24
CA GLY A 208 -11.35 14.89 -1.91
C GLY A 208 -12.65 15.20 -1.16
N GLN A 209 -13.81 14.80 -1.69
CA GLN A 209 -15.11 15.00 -1.03
C GLN A 209 -15.66 13.73 -0.35
N ASP A 210 -14.83 12.71 -0.19
CA ASP A 210 -15.24 11.43 0.42
C ASP A 210 -15.75 11.62 1.85
N ALA A 211 -15.04 12.39 2.69
CA ALA A 211 -15.46 12.67 4.06
C ALA A 211 -16.84 13.36 4.13
N VAL A 212 -17.11 14.28 3.21
CA VAL A 212 -18.40 15.03 3.14
C VAL A 212 -19.54 14.08 2.76
N ILE A 213 -19.33 13.20 1.78
CA ILE A 213 -20.32 12.20 1.35
C ILE A 213 -20.61 11.23 2.50
N PHE A 214 -19.58 10.71 3.17
CA PHE A 214 -19.75 9.74 4.25
C PHE A 214 -20.30 10.40 5.53
N ALA A 215 -20.01 11.67 5.81
CA ALA A 215 -20.67 12.44 6.86
C ALA A 215 -22.17 12.62 6.58
N ALA A 216 -22.56 12.89 5.31
CA ALA A 216 -23.97 12.98 4.93
C ALA A 216 -24.67 11.61 5.00
N ILE A 217 -24.04 10.53 4.58
CA ILE A 217 -24.58 9.16 4.73
C ILE A 217 -24.78 8.84 6.22
N ALA A 218 -23.80 9.14 7.08
CA ALA A 218 -23.92 8.97 8.53
C ALA A 218 -25.05 9.83 9.11
N HIS A 219 -25.18 11.07 8.66
CA HIS A 219 -26.30 11.95 9.02
C HIS A 219 -27.65 11.32 8.68
N ILE A 220 -27.85 10.81 7.47
CA ILE A 220 -29.10 10.17 7.04
C ILE A 220 -29.39 8.94 7.90
N LEU A 221 -28.42 8.04 8.07
CA LEU A 221 -28.58 6.81 8.88
C LEU A 221 -29.01 7.13 10.32
N LEU A 222 -28.43 8.19 10.92
CA LEU A 222 -28.74 8.64 12.27
C LEU A 222 -30.08 9.38 12.35
N ARG A 223 -30.42 10.22 11.37
CA ARG A 223 -31.68 10.96 11.27
C ARG A 223 -32.86 9.99 11.14
N ASP A 224 -32.76 9.04 10.23
CA ASP A 224 -33.83 8.12 9.89
C ASP A 224 -33.86 6.88 10.80
N ASN A 225 -32.88 6.80 11.72
CA ASN A 225 -32.74 5.72 12.69
C ASN A 225 -32.62 4.33 12.04
N THR A 226 -31.92 4.26 10.90
CA THR A 226 -31.71 3.04 10.09
C THR A 226 -30.35 2.38 10.32
N PHE A 227 -29.58 2.83 11.28
CA PHE A 227 -28.33 2.19 11.70
C PHE A 227 -28.56 0.90 12.52
N ASN A 228 -27.55 0.05 12.62
CA ASN A 228 -27.62 -1.20 13.39
C ASN A 228 -27.55 -0.93 14.91
N LYS A 229 -28.71 -0.80 15.56
CA LYS A 229 -28.81 -0.50 17.00
C LYS A 229 -28.10 -1.56 17.86
N ALA A 230 -28.35 -2.83 17.61
CA ALA A 230 -27.76 -3.91 18.41
C ALA A 230 -26.25 -3.91 18.40
N PHE A 231 -25.64 -3.62 17.24
CA PHE A 231 -24.20 -3.47 17.11
C PHE A 231 -23.68 -2.22 17.81
N THR A 232 -24.32 -1.07 17.57
CA THR A 232 -23.86 0.21 18.11
C THR A 232 -24.01 0.29 19.64
N GLU A 233 -25.06 -0.24 20.20
CA GLU A 233 -25.25 -0.32 21.66
C GLU A 233 -24.17 -1.17 22.35
N ARG A 234 -23.71 -2.24 21.67
CA ARG A 234 -22.76 -3.18 22.25
C ARG A 234 -21.30 -2.77 22.05
N PHE A 235 -20.94 -2.23 20.88
CA PHE A 235 -19.54 -2.08 20.47
C PHE A 235 -19.11 -0.63 20.21
N VAL A 236 -20.00 0.35 20.30
CA VAL A 236 -19.71 1.73 19.87
C VAL A 236 -19.86 2.71 21.02
N THR A 237 -19.13 3.80 20.97
CA THR A 237 -19.28 4.96 21.86
C THR A 237 -19.25 6.27 21.07
N GLN A 238 -19.60 7.38 21.73
CA GLN A 238 -19.63 8.74 21.16
C GLN A 238 -20.71 8.97 20.08
N MET A 239 -21.81 8.21 20.10
CA MET A 239 -22.92 8.36 19.16
C MET A 239 -23.52 9.78 19.16
N ASP A 240 -23.70 10.43 20.33
CA ASP A 240 -24.24 11.77 20.41
C ASP A 240 -23.29 12.84 19.89
N VAL A 241 -21.98 12.65 20.14
CA VAL A 241 -20.91 13.50 19.58
C VAL A 241 -20.94 13.42 18.05
N LEU A 242 -20.97 12.20 17.51
CA LEU A 242 -21.06 11.98 16.07
C LEU A 242 -22.33 12.62 15.50
N ARG A 243 -23.50 12.39 16.12
CA ARG A 243 -24.78 12.97 15.67
C ARG A 243 -24.70 14.49 15.54
N LYS A 244 -24.12 15.17 16.55
CA LYS A 244 -23.89 16.61 16.53
C LYS A 244 -22.93 17.02 15.43
N ALA A 245 -21.78 16.33 15.29
CA ALA A 245 -20.74 16.67 14.34
C ALA A 245 -21.18 16.51 12.88
N VAL A 246 -21.99 15.48 12.56
CA VAL A 246 -22.45 15.25 11.19
C VAL A 246 -23.77 15.98 10.86
N SER A 247 -24.45 16.59 11.84
CA SER A 247 -25.74 17.26 11.60
C SER A 247 -25.71 18.36 10.53
N PRO A 248 -24.63 19.14 10.34
CA PRO A 248 -24.54 20.14 9.27
C PRO A 248 -24.35 19.52 7.88
N PHE A 249 -23.87 18.29 7.79
CA PHE A 249 -23.64 17.61 6.52
C PHE A 249 -24.92 17.04 5.95
N THR A 250 -25.79 17.94 5.47
CA THR A 250 -27.05 17.53 4.83
C THR A 250 -26.76 16.86 3.48
N PRO A 251 -27.68 15.99 2.96
CA PRO A 251 -27.55 15.43 1.62
C PRO A 251 -27.35 16.50 0.54
N ALA A 252 -28.08 17.61 0.65
CA ALA A 252 -27.98 18.72 -0.30
C ALA A 252 -26.61 19.41 -0.26
N LEU A 253 -26.03 19.65 0.93
CA LEU A 253 -24.68 20.19 1.07
C LEU A 253 -23.65 19.24 0.45
N ALA A 254 -23.76 17.95 0.74
CA ALA A 254 -22.82 16.97 0.22
C ALA A 254 -22.92 16.83 -1.31
N ALA A 255 -24.13 16.82 -1.86
CA ALA A 255 -24.39 16.80 -3.28
C ALA A 255 -23.78 18.02 -4.00
N GLN A 256 -23.98 19.21 -3.44
CA GLN A 256 -23.40 20.45 -3.95
C GLN A 256 -21.87 20.43 -3.93
N ARG A 257 -21.25 20.03 -2.82
CA ARG A 257 -19.79 20.01 -2.66
C ARG A 257 -19.11 18.94 -3.52
N ALA A 258 -19.69 17.75 -3.56
CA ALA A 258 -19.18 16.63 -4.33
C ALA A 258 -19.56 16.73 -5.82
N ASP A 259 -20.45 17.65 -6.20
CA ASP A 259 -20.99 17.82 -7.54
C ASP A 259 -21.57 16.51 -8.08
N VAL A 260 -22.51 15.94 -7.32
CA VAL A 260 -23.25 14.72 -7.64
C VAL A 260 -24.74 14.89 -7.36
N PRO A 261 -25.65 14.12 -8.00
CA PRO A 261 -27.07 14.14 -7.67
C PRO A 261 -27.34 13.75 -6.21
N VAL A 262 -28.18 14.52 -5.51
CA VAL A 262 -28.52 14.26 -4.10
C VAL A 262 -29.17 12.89 -3.93
N GLU A 263 -29.97 12.46 -4.89
CA GLU A 263 -30.69 11.20 -4.91
C GLU A 263 -29.72 9.99 -4.87
N GLN A 264 -28.51 10.14 -5.39
CA GLN A 264 -27.49 9.08 -5.31
C GLN A 264 -26.97 8.89 -3.90
N ILE A 265 -26.77 9.97 -3.13
CA ILE A 265 -26.35 9.92 -1.72
C ILE A 265 -27.46 9.32 -0.86
N GLU A 266 -28.71 9.78 -1.07
CA GLU A 266 -29.87 9.26 -0.35
C GLU A 266 -30.12 7.78 -0.64
N LEU A 267 -29.97 7.36 -1.93
CA LEU A 267 -30.12 5.97 -2.32
C LEU A 267 -29.02 5.08 -1.71
N ALA A 268 -27.78 5.56 -1.65
CA ALA A 268 -26.68 4.85 -1.01
C ALA A 268 -26.93 4.66 0.49
N ALA A 269 -27.36 5.71 1.18
CA ALA A 269 -27.72 5.64 2.60
C ALA A 269 -28.90 4.70 2.85
N LYS A 270 -29.94 4.76 2.01
CA LYS A 270 -31.09 3.84 2.07
C LYS A 270 -30.64 2.38 1.94
N TRP A 271 -29.84 2.05 0.92
CA TRP A 271 -29.38 0.66 0.74
C TRP A 271 -28.51 0.18 1.90
N LEU A 272 -27.69 1.07 2.47
CA LEU A 272 -26.88 0.76 3.65
C LEU A 272 -27.74 0.47 4.88
N GLY A 273 -28.80 1.24 5.11
CA GLY A 273 -29.74 1.01 6.22
C GLY A 273 -30.60 -0.24 6.06
N GLU A 274 -30.86 -0.68 4.84
CA GLU A 274 -31.66 -1.88 4.52
C GLU A 274 -30.82 -3.18 4.47
N ALA A 275 -29.50 -3.08 4.31
CA ALA A 275 -28.64 -4.23 4.13
C ALA A 275 -28.51 -5.04 5.41
N ARG A 276 -28.59 -6.36 5.28
CA ARG A 276 -28.42 -7.30 6.42
C ARG A 276 -26.96 -7.59 6.73
N ARG A 277 -26.14 -7.60 5.69
CA ARG A 277 -24.70 -7.90 5.75
C ARG A 277 -23.94 -6.92 4.87
N PRO A 278 -23.94 -5.62 5.21
CA PRO A 278 -23.22 -4.63 4.43
C PRO A 278 -21.71 -4.73 4.66
N PHE A 279 -20.99 -4.22 3.70
CA PHE A 279 -19.56 -3.95 3.80
C PHE A 279 -19.24 -2.62 3.13
N VAL A 280 -18.47 -1.78 3.83
CA VAL A 280 -17.92 -0.53 3.28
C VAL A 280 -16.40 -0.58 3.36
N GLY A 281 -15.73 -0.30 2.25
CA GLY A 281 -14.28 -0.31 2.20
C GLY A 281 -13.70 0.59 1.13
N SER A 282 -12.53 1.18 1.45
CA SER A 282 -11.79 2.08 0.58
C SER A 282 -10.55 1.41 -0.02
N GLY A 283 -10.14 1.92 -1.18
CA GLY A 283 -8.80 1.70 -1.74
C GLY A 283 -7.83 2.83 -1.38
N THR A 284 -6.92 3.12 -2.29
CA THR A 284 -5.94 4.20 -2.13
C THR A 284 -6.50 5.58 -2.47
N GLY A 285 -7.61 5.68 -3.19
CA GLY A 285 -8.18 6.95 -3.62
C GLY A 285 -8.40 7.92 -2.45
N PRO A 286 -9.24 7.58 -1.46
CA PRO A 286 -9.46 8.42 -0.28
C PRO A 286 -8.20 8.65 0.55
N SER A 287 -7.33 7.63 0.69
CA SER A 287 -6.10 7.72 1.49
C SER A 287 -5.01 8.61 0.88
N MET A 288 -5.11 8.99 -0.40
CA MET A 288 -4.13 9.82 -1.13
C MET A 288 -4.67 11.20 -1.52
N SER A 289 -5.92 11.49 -1.19
CA SER A 289 -6.58 12.77 -1.47
C SER A 289 -6.53 13.72 -0.28
N ALA A 290 -7.11 14.92 -0.43
CA ALA A 290 -7.28 15.84 0.69
C ALA A 290 -8.11 15.19 1.81
N HIS A 291 -7.77 15.51 3.05
CA HIS A 291 -8.45 15.00 4.25
C HIS A 291 -8.42 13.47 4.37
N SER A 292 -7.31 12.86 3.95
CA SER A 292 -7.21 11.40 3.84
C SER A 292 -7.54 10.66 5.13
N ASN A 293 -7.08 11.19 6.28
CA ASN A 293 -7.36 10.61 7.59
C ASN A 293 -8.86 10.66 7.94
N LEU A 294 -9.50 11.77 7.64
CA LEU A 294 -10.94 11.93 7.86
C LEU A 294 -11.75 11.09 6.87
N ASN A 295 -11.35 11.01 5.61
CA ASN A 295 -12.01 10.19 4.60
C ASN A 295 -12.11 8.73 5.04
N ASP A 296 -10.97 8.11 5.37
CA ASP A 296 -10.95 6.71 5.80
C ASP A 296 -11.67 6.51 7.16
N HIS A 297 -11.59 7.49 8.06
CA HIS A 297 -12.32 7.44 9.33
C HIS A 297 -13.84 7.48 9.12
N MET A 298 -14.36 8.40 8.29
CA MET A 298 -15.81 8.50 8.04
C MET A 298 -16.36 7.32 7.26
N ILE A 299 -15.56 6.71 6.36
CA ILE A 299 -15.90 5.45 5.70
C ILE A 299 -16.06 4.33 6.74
N GLU A 300 -15.15 4.25 7.72
CA GLU A 300 -15.23 3.25 8.79
C GLU A 300 -16.33 3.56 9.81
N VAL A 301 -16.64 4.83 10.07
CA VAL A 301 -17.81 5.24 10.87
C VAL A 301 -19.10 4.70 10.26
N VAL A 302 -19.30 4.87 8.95
CA VAL A 302 -20.48 4.32 8.26
C VAL A 302 -20.48 2.79 8.35
N ASN A 303 -19.33 2.13 8.15
CA ASN A 303 -19.21 0.68 8.29
C ASN A 303 -19.60 0.22 9.72
N ALA A 304 -19.22 0.95 10.75
CA ALA A 304 -19.60 0.67 12.14
C ALA A 304 -21.10 0.95 12.41
N LEU A 305 -21.65 2.04 11.89
CA LEU A 305 -23.08 2.33 12.03
C LEU A 305 -23.97 1.22 11.47
N VAL A 306 -23.56 0.59 10.36
CA VAL A 306 -24.34 -0.50 9.75
C VAL A 306 -23.93 -1.90 10.22
N GLY A 307 -22.94 -2.01 11.12
CA GLY A 307 -22.48 -3.30 11.67
C GLY A 307 -21.79 -4.18 10.64
N GLY A 308 -20.96 -3.57 9.78
CA GLY A 308 -20.23 -4.21 8.66
C GLY A 308 -19.03 -5.06 9.10
N TYR A 309 -19.18 -5.84 10.16
CA TYR A 309 -18.17 -6.73 10.70
C TYR A 309 -18.64 -8.18 10.79
N ARG A 310 -17.70 -9.11 10.92
CA ARG A 310 -18.04 -10.50 11.23
C ARG A 310 -18.70 -10.59 12.60
N ARG A 311 -19.66 -11.50 12.71
CA ARG A 311 -20.45 -11.79 13.92
C ARG A 311 -20.08 -13.16 14.47
N ALA A 312 -20.30 -13.38 15.74
CA ALA A 312 -20.15 -14.70 16.34
C ALA A 312 -20.96 -15.74 15.53
N GLY A 313 -20.35 -16.89 15.25
CA GLY A 313 -20.91 -17.93 14.42
C GLY A 313 -20.63 -17.83 12.92
N ASP A 314 -20.11 -16.69 12.42
CA ASP A 314 -19.73 -16.56 11.01
C ASP A 314 -18.60 -17.53 10.64
N LEU A 315 -18.72 -18.16 9.47
CA LEU A 315 -17.73 -19.11 8.96
C LEU A 315 -16.42 -18.40 8.62
N LEU A 316 -15.31 -18.96 9.09
CA LEU A 316 -13.95 -18.56 8.74
C LEU A 316 -13.40 -19.44 7.64
N ARG A 317 -13.45 -18.99 6.39
CA ARG A 317 -12.95 -19.75 5.22
C ARG A 317 -11.43 -19.87 5.20
N ASN A 318 -10.75 -18.91 5.79
CA ASN A 318 -9.29 -18.91 5.94
C ASN A 318 -8.89 -18.33 7.30
N PRO A 319 -8.63 -19.17 8.29
CA PRO A 319 -8.11 -18.73 9.60
C PRO A 319 -6.60 -18.45 9.59
N GLY A 320 -5.92 -18.66 8.47
CA GLY A 320 -4.46 -18.69 8.34
C GLY A 320 -3.94 -20.13 8.43
N THR A 321 -2.89 -20.40 7.68
CA THR A 321 -2.22 -21.72 7.66
C THR A 321 -0.86 -21.65 8.33
N LEU A 322 -0.02 -20.68 7.95
CA LEU A 322 1.31 -20.47 8.53
C LEU A 322 1.22 -19.73 9.87
N ASN A 323 0.21 -18.89 10.02
CA ASN A 323 -0.03 -18.10 11.21
C ASN A 323 -1.52 -18.12 11.56
N PRO A 324 -2.03 -19.25 12.09
CA PRO A 324 -3.45 -19.42 12.40
C PRO A 324 -3.88 -18.39 13.47
N ARG A 325 -5.09 -17.84 13.30
CA ARG A 325 -5.64 -16.79 14.14
C ARG A 325 -7.02 -17.13 14.64
N SER A 326 -7.28 -16.79 15.88
CA SER A 326 -8.64 -16.78 16.42
C SER A 326 -9.31 -15.45 16.12
N PHE A 327 -10.57 -15.50 15.74
CA PHE A 327 -11.41 -14.34 15.51
C PHE A 327 -12.52 -14.31 16.55
N VAL A 328 -12.63 -13.20 17.26
CA VAL A 328 -13.61 -13.04 18.35
C VAL A 328 -14.45 -11.81 18.09
N GLU A 329 -15.76 -11.91 18.32
CA GLU A 329 -16.67 -10.76 18.20
C GLU A 329 -16.50 -9.82 19.41
N THR A 330 -15.43 -9.04 19.38
CA THR A 330 -15.12 -8.05 20.43
C THR A 330 -14.44 -6.84 19.82
N ALA A 331 -14.64 -5.67 20.43
CA ALA A 331 -13.90 -4.47 20.08
C ALA A 331 -12.50 -4.48 20.71
N VAL A 332 -11.58 -3.80 20.05
CA VAL A 332 -10.23 -3.50 20.53
C VAL A 332 -10.10 -1.99 20.63
N SER A 333 -9.68 -1.50 21.78
CA SER A 333 -9.55 -0.07 22.06
C SER A 333 -8.58 0.63 21.10
N PRO A 334 -8.79 1.93 20.83
CA PRO A 334 -7.83 2.77 20.12
C PRO A 334 -6.45 2.71 20.74
N THR A 335 -5.42 2.64 19.91
CA THR A 335 -4.02 2.55 20.40
C THR A 335 -3.30 3.89 20.36
N ARG A 336 -3.59 4.74 19.36
CA ARG A 336 -2.91 6.03 19.13
C ARG A 336 -1.39 5.93 19.26
N SER A 337 -0.81 4.95 18.57
CA SER A 337 0.62 4.59 18.72
C SER A 337 1.56 5.76 18.46
N TRP A 338 1.18 6.69 17.59
CA TRP A 338 1.96 7.89 17.25
C TRP A 338 2.13 8.89 18.41
N GLU A 339 1.37 8.76 19.48
CA GLU A 339 1.49 9.61 20.67
C GLU A 339 2.61 9.13 21.63
N ARG A 340 3.12 7.92 21.41
CA ARG A 340 4.04 7.21 22.32
C ARG A 340 5.34 6.80 21.65
N GLY A 341 6.32 6.39 22.46
CA GLY A 341 7.58 5.83 22.00
C GLY A 341 8.51 6.85 21.35
N ALA A 342 9.38 6.37 20.48
CA ALA A 342 10.31 7.22 19.73
C ALA A 342 9.55 8.17 18.81
N LYS A 343 9.98 9.43 18.75
CA LYS A 343 9.41 10.47 17.88
C LYS A 343 10.31 10.77 16.70
N CYS A 344 9.74 11.23 15.60
CA CYS A 344 10.50 11.93 14.57
C CYS A 344 11.23 13.12 15.19
N ARG A 345 12.40 13.42 14.69
CA ARG A 345 13.19 14.55 15.16
C ARG A 345 12.64 15.89 14.67
N THR A 346 12.07 15.91 13.48
CA THR A 346 11.54 17.13 12.84
C THR A 346 10.05 17.37 13.12
N ALA A 347 9.38 16.39 13.76
CA ALA A 347 7.97 16.51 14.13
C ALA A 347 7.71 15.72 15.43
N ASP A 348 6.83 16.22 16.31
CA ASP A 348 6.42 15.50 17.52
C ASP A 348 5.42 14.38 17.20
N ILE A 349 5.84 13.43 16.38
CA ILE A 349 5.03 12.30 15.97
C ILE A 349 5.80 10.99 16.12
N GLY A 350 5.15 10.00 16.72
CA GLY A 350 5.70 8.66 16.86
C GLY A 350 5.40 7.77 15.66
N GLN A 351 5.76 6.50 15.81
CA GLN A 351 5.58 5.52 14.77
C GLN A 351 4.10 5.11 14.59
N LEU A 352 3.70 4.97 13.34
CA LEU A 352 2.45 4.34 12.92
C LEU A 352 2.75 2.86 12.66
N PHE A 353 2.28 1.98 13.54
CA PHE A 353 2.54 0.53 13.40
C PHE A 353 4.03 0.17 13.20
N GLY A 354 4.92 0.88 13.91
CA GLY A 354 6.37 0.63 13.90
C GLY A 354 7.14 1.31 12.79
N GLU A 355 6.53 2.25 12.08
CA GLU A 355 7.15 2.98 10.98
C GLU A 355 6.88 4.47 11.11
N PHE A 356 7.87 5.30 10.83
CA PHE A 356 7.69 6.75 10.79
C PHE A 356 7.02 7.19 9.47
N PRO A 357 6.32 8.34 9.46
CA PRO A 357 5.78 8.91 8.24
C PRO A 357 6.89 9.17 7.21
N THR A 358 6.85 8.48 6.09
CA THR A 358 7.91 8.56 5.06
C THR A 358 8.01 9.93 4.42
N ALA A 359 6.94 10.72 4.39
CA ALA A 359 7.00 12.10 3.90
C ALA A 359 7.94 13.02 4.72
N LEU A 360 8.23 12.66 5.97
CA LEU A 360 9.19 13.38 6.81
C LEU A 360 10.66 12.97 6.53
N LEU A 361 10.91 11.87 5.83
CA LEU A 361 12.27 11.38 5.57
C LEU A 361 13.20 12.44 4.95
N PRO A 362 12.80 13.25 3.95
CA PRO A 362 13.66 14.31 3.45
C PRO A 362 14.03 15.35 4.51
N GLN A 363 13.10 15.71 5.39
CA GLN A 363 13.37 16.66 6.48
C GLN A 363 14.27 16.06 7.56
N GLU A 364 14.10 14.78 7.90
CA GLU A 364 14.96 14.04 8.84
C GLU A 364 16.41 13.95 8.34
N ILE A 365 16.61 13.94 7.01
CA ILE A 365 17.93 13.95 6.37
C ILE A 365 18.48 15.36 6.28
N LEU A 366 17.72 16.36 5.83
CA LEU A 366 18.23 17.70 5.52
C LEU A 366 18.43 18.59 6.75
N THR A 367 17.55 18.46 7.76
CA THR A 367 17.60 19.36 8.92
C THR A 367 18.87 19.10 9.74
N PRO A 368 19.76 20.07 9.98
CA PRO A 368 20.95 19.91 10.80
C PRO A 368 20.62 19.57 12.26
N GLY A 369 21.56 18.95 12.94
CA GLY A 369 21.47 18.69 14.38
C GLY A 369 21.82 17.25 14.77
N PRO A 370 21.78 16.93 16.08
CA PRO A 370 21.97 15.59 16.57
C PRO A 370 20.86 14.67 16.00
N ASP A 371 21.16 13.39 15.93
CA ASP A 371 20.23 12.35 15.41
C ASP A 371 19.79 12.51 13.95
N LYS A 372 20.45 13.40 13.18
CA LYS A 372 20.23 13.53 11.73
C LYS A 372 20.45 12.18 11.05
N ILE A 373 19.55 11.78 10.14
CA ILE A 373 19.75 10.60 9.30
C ILE A 373 20.89 10.87 8.31
N ARG A 374 21.93 10.03 8.34
CA ARG A 374 23.13 10.12 7.53
C ARG A 374 23.29 8.92 6.58
N ALA A 375 22.75 7.78 6.98
CA ALA A 375 22.74 6.59 6.14
C ALA A 375 21.32 6.10 5.92
N LEU A 376 21.00 5.76 4.66
CA LEU A 376 19.74 5.14 4.28
C LEU A 376 20.01 3.85 3.49
N ILE A 377 19.42 2.75 3.96
CA ILE A 377 19.35 1.50 3.21
C ILE A 377 17.97 1.45 2.55
N ASN A 378 17.94 1.63 1.23
CA ASN A 378 16.74 1.50 0.42
C ASN A 378 16.58 0.05 -0.03
N PHE A 379 15.60 -0.64 0.54
CA PHE A 379 15.36 -2.05 0.26
C PHE A 379 14.12 -2.24 -0.61
N GLY A 380 14.32 -2.58 -1.89
CA GLY A 380 13.28 -2.96 -2.84
C GLY A 380 12.26 -1.85 -3.11
N GLY A 381 12.69 -0.60 -3.20
CA GLY A 381 11.84 0.54 -3.42
C GLY A 381 12.44 1.67 -4.23
N ASP A 382 11.58 2.62 -4.61
CA ASP A 382 11.96 3.87 -5.29
C ASP A 382 11.34 5.06 -4.56
N PRO A 383 11.82 5.39 -3.32
CA PRO A 383 11.25 6.45 -2.52
C PRO A 383 11.32 7.83 -3.20
N LEU A 384 12.32 8.11 -4.02
CA LEU A 384 12.41 9.36 -4.77
C LEU A 384 11.19 9.56 -5.69
N MET A 385 10.76 8.48 -6.35
CA MET A 385 9.55 8.53 -7.16
C MET A 385 8.27 8.43 -6.32
N GLY A 386 8.30 7.64 -5.25
CA GLY A 386 7.13 7.38 -4.40
C GLY A 386 6.67 8.58 -3.59
N LEU A 387 7.60 9.37 -3.08
CA LEU A 387 7.34 10.58 -2.30
C LEU A 387 6.68 11.70 -3.13
N GLY A 388 7.04 11.81 -4.41
CA GLY A 388 6.77 13.02 -5.17
C GLY A 388 7.72 14.16 -4.77
N ASP A 389 7.38 15.40 -5.14
CA ASP A 389 8.16 16.62 -4.81
C ASP A 389 9.69 16.42 -4.99
N PRO A 390 10.17 16.23 -6.22
CA PRO A 390 11.58 15.94 -6.45
C PRO A 390 12.50 17.09 -6.03
N GLN A 391 11.97 18.32 -5.88
CA GLN A 391 12.72 19.47 -5.41
C GLN A 391 13.11 19.34 -3.93
N GLN A 392 12.33 18.62 -3.14
CA GLN A 392 12.63 18.31 -1.74
C GLN A 392 13.30 16.95 -1.58
N ALA A 393 12.84 15.92 -2.28
CA ALA A 393 13.34 14.56 -2.10
C ALA A 393 14.75 14.36 -2.70
N MET A 394 15.04 14.91 -3.88
CA MET A 394 16.33 14.72 -4.54
C MET A 394 17.51 15.27 -3.74
N PRO A 395 17.50 16.54 -3.27
CA PRO A 395 18.58 17.06 -2.43
C PRO A 395 18.80 16.25 -1.16
N ALA A 396 17.72 15.74 -0.55
CA ALA A 396 17.84 14.93 0.65
C ALA A 396 18.63 13.64 0.41
N PHE A 397 18.32 12.90 -0.66
CA PHE A 397 19.05 11.68 -0.97
C PHE A 397 20.50 11.94 -1.40
N GLN A 398 20.78 13.09 -1.99
CA GLN A 398 22.14 13.52 -2.34
C GLN A 398 22.97 13.99 -1.11
N ASP A 399 22.32 14.43 -0.03
CA ASP A 399 22.98 14.90 1.21
C ASP A 399 23.35 13.73 2.16
N LEU A 400 22.97 12.51 1.86
CA LEU A 400 23.31 11.34 2.66
C LEU A 400 24.80 11.01 2.57
N ASP A 401 25.44 10.76 3.71
CA ASP A 401 26.82 10.26 3.79
C ASP A 401 26.93 8.83 3.19
N LEU A 402 25.82 8.06 3.27
CA LEU A 402 25.71 6.74 2.69
C LEU A 402 24.27 6.44 2.25
N LEU A 403 24.08 6.22 0.96
CA LEU A 403 22.84 5.65 0.40
C LEU A 403 23.17 4.32 -0.27
N VAL A 404 22.51 3.25 0.21
CA VAL A 404 22.63 1.89 -0.33
C VAL A 404 21.28 1.47 -0.87
N SER A 405 21.22 1.00 -2.11
CA SER A 405 20.03 0.38 -2.69
C SER A 405 20.21 -1.13 -2.87
N LEU A 406 19.22 -1.92 -2.43
CA LEU A 406 19.09 -3.34 -2.75
C LEU A 406 17.93 -3.47 -3.73
N ASP A 407 18.23 -3.71 -5.00
CA ASP A 407 17.20 -3.84 -6.04
C ASP A 407 17.69 -4.72 -7.19
N ALA A 408 16.77 -5.30 -7.93
CA ALA A 408 17.08 -6.08 -9.12
C ALA A 408 17.29 -5.20 -10.38
N ARG A 409 17.06 -3.90 -10.28
CA ARG A 409 17.19 -2.91 -11.37
C ARG A 409 17.66 -1.58 -10.81
N VAL A 410 18.31 -0.77 -11.66
CA VAL A 410 18.62 0.61 -11.34
C VAL A 410 17.35 1.45 -11.52
N ASN A 411 16.84 2.03 -10.43
CA ASN A 411 15.73 2.95 -10.41
C ASN A 411 16.21 4.38 -10.08
N GLU A 412 15.30 5.35 -9.98
CA GLU A 412 15.68 6.77 -9.78
C GLU A 412 16.37 7.01 -8.42
N THR A 413 15.97 6.30 -7.38
CA THR A 413 16.68 6.32 -6.08
C THR A 413 18.04 5.62 -6.19
N GLY A 414 18.10 4.50 -6.89
CA GLY A 414 19.36 3.80 -7.19
C GLY A 414 20.36 4.70 -7.89
N LEU A 415 19.90 5.54 -8.83
CA LEU A 415 20.77 6.52 -9.51
C LEU A 415 21.37 7.55 -8.55
N GLN A 416 20.87 7.74 -7.34
CA GLN A 416 21.44 8.59 -6.30
C GLN A 416 22.36 7.79 -5.34
N SER A 417 22.32 6.45 -5.36
CA SER A 417 22.99 5.59 -4.37
C SER A 417 24.51 5.58 -4.53
N HIS A 418 25.20 5.35 -3.40
CA HIS A 418 26.65 5.08 -3.36
C HIS A 418 26.97 3.63 -3.78
N TYR A 419 26.06 2.72 -3.37
CA TYR A 419 26.12 1.29 -3.72
C TYR A 419 24.75 0.81 -4.17
N ILE A 420 24.71 -0.03 -5.20
CA ILE A 420 23.51 -0.73 -5.64
C ILE A 420 23.82 -2.22 -5.64
N PHE A 421 23.28 -2.95 -4.68
CA PHE A 421 23.41 -4.39 -4.63
C PHE A 421 22.39 -5.05 -5.55
N ALA A 422 22.88 -5.93 -6.41
CA ALA A 422 22.04 -6.74 -7.28
C ALA A 422 21.31 -7.78 -6.44
N ALA A 423 20.02 -7.57 -6.19
CA ALA A 423 19.20 -8.44 -5.37
C ALA A 423 18.63 -9.63 -6.18
N SER A 424 18.52 -10.80 -5.51
CA SER A 424 17.90 -11.99 -6.09
C SER A 424 16.41 -11.78 -6.38
N LEU A 425 15.94 -12.40 -7.44
CA LEU A 425 14.52 -12.43 -7.81
C LEU A 425 13.80 -13.63 -7.17
N PRO A 426 12.45 -13.60 -7.06
CA PRO A 426 11.71 -14.64 -6.34
C PRO A 426 11.94 -16.08 -6.77
N PHE A 427 12.32 -16.31 -8.05
CA PHE A 427 12.59 -17.67 -8.57
C PHE A 427 14.03 -18.16 -8.33
N GLU A 428 14.86 -17.32 -7.71
CA GLU A 428 16.28 -17.59 -7.42
C GLU A 428 16.58 -17.81 -5.95
N ARG A 429 15.59 -17.59 -5.09
CA ARG A 429 15.75 -17.69 -3.64
C ARG A 429 14.67 -18.53 -3.00
N HIS A 430 14.93 -18.95 -1.77
CA HIS A 430 13.94 -19.58 -0.92
C HIS A 430 12.93 -18.55 -0.44
N ASP A 431 11.64 -18.90 -0.51
CA ASP A 431 10.57 -18.04 -0.01
C ASP A 431 9.39 -18.87 0.52
N ILE A 432 8.46 -18.23 1.22
CA ILE A 432 7.26 -18.86 1.77
C ILE A 432 6.07 -17.91 1.70
N SER A 433 4.87 -18.45 1.56
CA SER A 433 3.65 -17.68 1.30
C SER A 433 3.09 -16.89 2.50
N THR A 434 3.93 -16.57 3.49
CA THR A 434 3.52 -15.82 4.70
C THR A 434 2.75 -14.52 4.40
N PRO A 435 3.16 -13.65 3.46
CA PRO A 435 2.42 -12.41 3.19
C PRO A 435 1.02 -12.64 2.64
N GLY A 436 0.77 -13.80 2.03
CA GLY A 436 -0.53 -14.19 1.49
C GLY A 436 -1.40 -14.99 2.44
N ASP A 437 -0.87 -15.47 3.56
CA ASP A 437 -1.49 -16.47 4.43
C ASP A 437 -2.95 -16.15 4.82
N GLY A 438 -3.20 -14.93 5.29
CA GLY A 438 -4.57 -14.49 5.65
C GLY A 438 -5.39 -13.90 4.49
N LEU A 439 -4.83 -13.81 3.29
CA LEU A 439 -5.44 -13.17 2.12
C LEU A 439 -5.96 -14.17 1.08
N TYR A 440 -5.60 -15.45 1.19
CA TYR A 440 -6.14 -16.48 0.34
C TYR A 440 -7.64 -16.71 0.61
N PRO A 441 -8.42 -17.11 -0.41
CA PRO A 441 -9.84 -17.38 -0.22
C PRO A 441 -10.12 -18.57 0.72
N THR A 442 -9.19 -19.50 0.79
CA THR A 442 -9.20 -20.68 1.67
C THR A 442 -7.83 -20.88 2.30
N ALA A 443 -7.74 -21.67 3.36
CA ALA A 443 -6.46 -22.02 3.97
C ALA A 443 -5.52 -22.66 2.94
N PHE A 444 -4.31 -22.12 2.84
CA PHE A 444 -3.28 -22.55 1.88
C PHE A 444 -1.92 -22.03 2.31
N ALA A 445 -0.90 -22.86 2.18
CA ALA A 445 0.48 -22.45 2.33
C ALA A 445 1.38 -23.10 1.27
N GLN A 446 2.44 -22.38 0.89
CA GLN A 446 3.41 -22.86 -0.08
C GLN A 446 4.81 -22.42 0.33
N TYR A 447 5.75 -23.35 0.27
CA TYR A 447 7.18 -23.09 0.24
C TYR A 447 7.63 -23.08 -1.21
N ALA A 448 8.45 -22.08 -1.57
CA ALA A 448 9.00 -21.92 -2.91
C ALA A 448 10.54 -22.03 -2.82
N PRO A 449 11.14 -23.17 -3.18
CA PRO A 449 12.58 -23.26 -3.35
C PRO A 449 13.02 -22.49 -4.60
N PRO A 450 14.31 -22.12 -4.72
CA PRO A 450 14.85 -21.58 -5.96
C PRO A 450 14.68 -22.59 -7.10
N VAL A 451 14.22 -22.12 -8.26
CA VAL A 451 14.00 -22.96 -9.45
C VAL A 451 15.07 -22.72 -10.53
N VAL A 452 15.81 -21.62 -10.38
CA VAL A 452 16.99 -21.28 -11.18
C VAL A 452 18.11 -20.81 -10.26
N THR A 453 19.33 -21.08 -10.65
CA THR A 453 20.52 -20.59 -9.95
C THR A 453 20.69 -19.10 -10.22
N LYS A 454 20.85 -18.29 -9.18
CA LYS A 454 21.11 -16.86 -9.32
C LYS A 454 22.52 -16.62 -9.92
N PRO A 455 22.73 -15.52 -10.66
CA PRO A 455 24.07 -15.11 -11.11
C PRO A 455 25.03 -14.92 -9.93
N GLU A 456 26.33 -15.16 -10.13
CA GLU A 456 27.37 -15.11 -9.10
C GLU A 456 27.43 -13.74 -8.37
N GLY A 457 27.24 -12.64 -9.10
CA GLY A 457 27.27 -11.28 -8.54
C GLY A 457 25.97 -10.84 -7.85
N VAL A 458 24.98 -11.73 -7.72
CA VAL A 458 23.67 -11.45 -7.11
C VAL A 458 23.62 -11.95 -5.67
N ILE A 459 23.23 -11.10 -4.75
CA ILE A 459 23.07 -11.42 -3.32
C ILE A 459 21.59 -11.59 -2.94
N ASP A 460 21.29 -12.47 -2.01
CA ASP A 460 19.97 -12.52 -1.39
C ASP A 460 19.78 -11.33 -0.44
N ASP A 461 18.59 -10.74 -0.43
CA ASP A 461 18.31 -9.56 0.38
C ASP A 461 18.60 -9.81 1.87
N TRP A 462 18.20 -10.96 2.40
CA TRP A 462 18.43 -11.33 3.80
C TRP A 462 19.90 -11.51 4.10
N GLU A 463 20.69 -12.03 3.13
CA GLU A 463 22.12 -12.26 3.26
C GLU A 463 22.88 -10.95 3.39
N PHE A 464 22.46 -9.91 2.67
CA PHE A 464 23.02 -8.57 2.82
C PHE A 464 22.94 -8.09 4.28
N PHE A 465 21.74 -8.13 4.90
CA PHE A 465 21.58 -7.67 6.28
C PHE A 465 22.38 -8.50 7.28
N TRP A 466 22.43 -9.82 7.09
CA TRP A 466 23.26 -10.69 7.93
C TRP A 466 24.76 -10.40 7.75
N ALA A 467 25.24 -10.29 6.52
CA ALA A 467 26.66 -10.08 6.23
C ALA A 467 27.16 -8.73 6.75
N VAL A 468 26.38 -7.65 6.53
CA VAL A 468 26.69 -6.32 7.09
C VAL A 468 26.75 -6.38 8.61
N ALA A 469 25.76 -6.98 9.26
CA ALA A 469 25.74 -7.11 10.72
C ALA A 469 26.92 -7.94 11.25
N ALA A 470 27.30 -9.01 10.57
CA ALA A 470 28.45 -9.84 10.92
C ALA A 470 29.76 -9.04 10.87
N ARG A 471 29.97 -8.22 9.83
CA ARG A 471 31.13 -7.33 9.71
C ARG A 471 31.14 -6.22 10.77
N MET A 472 29.97 -5.67 11.12
CA MET A 472 29.81 -4.69 12.21
C MET A 472 29.92 -5.33 13.61
N GLN A 473 30.07 -6.65 13.72
CA GLN A 473 30.04 -7.42 14.97
C GLN A 473 28.74 -7.22 15.78
N VAL A 474 27.63 -7.04 15.07
CA VAL A 474 26.30 -6.88 15.66
C VAL A 474 25.59 -8.25 15.63
N PRO A 475 25.24 -8.84 16.79
CA PRO A 475 24.54 -10.11 16.83
C PRO A 475 23.09 -9.93 16.34
N LEU A 476 22.63 -10.81 15.46
CA LEU A 476 21.26 -10.82 14.99
C LEU A 476 20.45 -11.95 15.59
N THR A 477 19.22 -11.63 15.95
CA THR A 477 18.18 -12.59 16.27
C THR A 477 17.11 -12.51 15.18
N PHE A 478 16.96 -13.58 14.41
CA PHE A 478 15.88 -13.68 13.41
C PHE A 478 14.56 -13.79 14.14
N LYS A 479 13.64 -12.91 13.80
CA LYS A 479 12.34 -12.83 14.45
C LYS A 479 11.26 -12.77 13.39
N TYR A 480 10.01 -13.16 13.76
CA TYR A 480 8.85 -13.04 12.90
C TYR A 480 8.10 -11.74 13.18
N TRP A 481 8.09 -10.83 12.26
CA TRP A 481 7.39 -9.56 12.34
C TRP A 481 6.07 -9.64 11.57
N THR A 482 4.94 -9.43 12.23
CA THR A 482 3.62 -9.46 11.59
C THR A 482 3.11 -8.04 11.36
N TYR A 483 2.46 -7.83 10.22
CA TYR A 483 1.81 -6.57 9.90
C TYR A 483 0.59 -6.31 10.77
N GLY A 484 0.41 -5.05 11.19
CA GLY A 484 -0.82 -4.56 11.80
C GLY A 484 -1.08 -5.01 13.23
N ARG A 485 -0.12 -5.69 13.85
CA ARG A 485 -0.12 -5.88 15.31
C ARG A 485 0.95 -4.99 15.89
N GLU A 486 0.54 -4.06 16.77
CA GLU A 486 1.50 -3.36 17.62
C GLU A 486 2.43 -4.41 18.22
N PHE A 487 3.62 -4.51 17.65
CA PHE A 487 4.78 -5.11 18.31
C PHE A 487 4.50 -6.34 19.20
N ASP A 488 3.50 -7.15 18.90
CA ASP A 488 3.55 -8.55 19.32
C ASP A 488 4.79 -9.12 18.61
N ALA A 489 5.87 -8.44 18.95
CA ALA A 489 7.18 -8.88 18.76
C ALA A 489 7.22 -10.28 19.27
N ILE A 490 6.91 -11.20 18.41
CA ILE A 490 7.65 -12.40 18.36
C ILE A 490 7.98 -12.93 19.74
N ARG A 491 7.19 -13.84 20.04
CA ARG A 491 7.33 -14.59 21.26
C ARG A 491 8.72 -15.19 21.40
N ASP A 492 9.32 -15.68 20.31
CA ASP A 492 10.67 -16.27 20.33
C ASP A 492 11.49 -15.71 19.16
N GLY A 493 12.80 -15.70 19.27
CA GLY A 493 13.74 -15.41 18.22
C GLY A 493 14.67 -16.59 17.98
N LEU A 494 15.18 -16.70 16.77
CA LEU A 494 16.26 -17.61 16.41
C LEU A 494 17.57 -16.80 16.38
N PRO A 495 18.48 -16.95 17.37
CA PRO A 495 19.80 -16.36 17.30
C PRO A 495 20.54 -16.90 16.09
N LEU A 496 21.14 -16.00 15.30
CA LEU A 496 21.89 -16.40 14.11
C LEU A 496 23.37 -16.56 14.45
N ASP A 497 24.01 -17.53 13.81
CA ASP A 497 25.46 -17.65 13.80
C ASP A 497 26.04 -16.52 12.94
N MET A 498 26.78 -15.60 13.56
CA MET A 498 27.40 -14.45 12.89
C MET A 498 28.74 -14.80 12.21
N THR A 499 29.23 -16.03 12.37
CA THR A 499 30.49 -16.52 11.76
C THR A 499 30.25 -17.40 10.53
N ARG A 500 29.05 -17.94 10.38
CA ARG A 500 28.65 -18.83 9.29
C ARG A 500 27.34 -18.38 8.69
N ARG A 501 27.30 -18.28 7.36
CA ARG A 501 26.09 -17.95 6.61
C ARG A 501 24.93 -18.85 7.04
N PRO A 502 23.80 -18.27 7.53
CA PRO A 502 22.63 -19.04 7.92
C PRO A 502 22.03 -19.84 6.76
N ASP A 503 21.40 -20.96 7.10
CA ASP A 503 20.60 -21.73 6.15
C ASP A 503 19.21 -21.07 5.99
N PRO A 504 18.80 -20.65 4.78
CA PRO A 504 17.49 -20.08 4.56
C PRO A 504 16.33 -21.04 4.90
N GLU A 505 16.52 -22.37 4.73
CA GLU A 505 15.50 -23.35 5.11
C GLU A 505 15.31 -23.42 6.62
N GLU A 506 16.36 -23.24 7.41
CA GLU A 506 16.28 -23.19 8.88
C GLU A 506 15.45 -21.98 9.34
N MET A 507 15.69 -20.82 8.75
CA MET A 507 14.90 -19.61 9.02
C MET A 507 13.44 -19.78 8.61
N ILE A 508 13.16 -20.39 7.46
CA ILE A 508 11.78 -20.67 7.00
C ILE A 508 11.11 -21.70 7.92
N ARG A 509 11.83 -22.75 8.34
CA ARG A 509 11.32 -23.72 9.32
C ARG A 509 10.93 -23.03 10.63
N PHE A 510 11.73 -22.07 11.08
CA PHE A 510 11.38 -21.25 12.25
C PHE A 510 10.07 -20.47 12.04
N LEU A 511 9.84 -19.90 10.86
CA LEU A 511 8.58 -19.22 10.54
C LEU A 511 7.38 -20.16 10.54
N CYS A 512 7.58 -21.45 10.30
CA CYS A 512 6.54 -22.48 10.33
C CYS A 512 6.27 -23.05 11.73
N LYS A 513 6.94 -22.58 12.78
CA LYS A 513 6.85 -23.15 14.16
C LYS A 513 5.41 -23.26 14.67
N ASN A 514 4.55 -22.29 14.33
CA ASN A 514 3.15 -22.24 14.74
C ASN A 514 2.19 -22.59 13.60
N SER A 515 2.71 -23.05 12.47
CA SER A 515 1.90 -23.42 11.30
C SER A 515 1.10 -24.70 11.56
N VAL A 516 -0.09 -24.77 10.98
CA VAL A 516 -0.90 -26.01 10.98
C VAL A 516 -0.36 -27.06 10.00
N VAL A 517 0.58 -26.67 9.14
CA VAL A 517 1.29 -27.55 8.19
C VAL A 517 2.78 -27.46 8.48
N SER A 518 3.44 -28.59 8.69
CA SER A 518 4.88 -28.61 8.96
C SER A 518 5.70 -28.13 7.74
N PHE A 519 6.90 -27.60 8.00
CA PHE A 519 7.81 -27.22 6.91
C PHE A 519 8.15 -28.41 6.02
N GLU A 520 8.32 -29.60 6.58
CA GLU A 520 8.62 -30.82 5.85
C GLU A 520 7.50 -31.21 4.87
N ALA A 521 6.23 -31.02 5.30
CA ALA A 521 5.08 -31.25 4.42
C ALA A 521 5.03 -30.21 3.29
N LEU A 522 5.34 -28.95 3.56
CA LEU A 522 5.43 -27.90 2.53
C LEU A 522 6.57 -28.18 1.54
N ARG A 523 7.73 -28.59 2.05
CA ARG A 523 8.91 -28.92 1.24
C ARG A 523 8.66 -30.11 0.31
N ALA A 524 7.92 -31.13 0.80
CA ALA A 524 7.54 -32.30 0.01
C ALA A 524 6.47 -31.99 -1.06
N ASN A 525 5.78 -30.83 -0.97
CA ASN A 525 4.70 -30.45 -1.86
C ASN A 525 4.93 -29.06 -2.46
N PRO A 526 5.77 -28.94 -3.50
CA PRO A 526 6.12 -27.64 -4.11
C PRO A 526 4.92 -26.87 -4.66
N ALA A 527 3.84 -27.57 -5.03
CA ALA A 527 2.60 -26.96 -5.48
C ALA A 527 1.80 -26.28 -4.34
N GLY A 528 2.24 -26.46 -3.08
CA GLY A 528 1.59 -25.98 -1.88
C GLY A 528 0.62 -26.98 -1.26
N VAL A 529 0.19 -26.69 -0.04
CA VAL A 529 -0.67 -27.55 0.76
C VAL A 529 -1.95 -26.81 1.14
N ARG A 530 -3.08 -27.45 0.95
CA ARG A 530 -4.38 -27.07 1.52
C ARG A 530 -4.63 -27.96 2.71
N PRO A 531 -4.51 -27.47 3.95
CA PRO A 531 -4.78 -28.29 5.10
C PRO A 531 -6.27 -28.63 5.19
N ASP A 532 -6.57 -29.86 5.57
CA ASP A 532 -7.92 -30.26 5.99
C ASP A 532 -8.14 -29.76 7.42
N LEU A 533 -8.79 -28.62 7.54
CA LEU A 533 -9.07 -27.99 8.83
C LEU A 533 -10.53 -28.20 9.21
N PRO A 534 -10.81 -28.43 10.48
CA PRO A 534 -12.19 -28.43 10.95
C PRO A 534 -12.81 -27.05 10.69
N GLU A 535 -14.12 -27.03 10.48
CA GLU A 535 -14.85 -25.80 10.29
C GLU A 535 -14.61 -24.86 11.46
N GLN A 536 -14.08 -23.69 11.17
CA GLN A 536 -13.84 -22.66 12.16
C GLN A 536 -14.85 -21.53 12.02
N ARG A 537 -15.26 -20.98 13.16
CA ARG A 537 -16.21 -19.88 13.24
C ARG A 537 -15.66 -18.75 14.12
N VAL A 538 -16.16 -17.55 13.88
CA VAL A 538 -15.94 -16.42 14.79
C VAL A 538 -16.52 -16.78 16.16
N LEU A 539 -15.72 -16.64 17.19
CA LEU A 539 -16.10 -16.92 18.57
C LEU A 539 -16.88 -15.75 19.16
N PRO A 540 -17.88 -16.01 20.01
CA PRO A 540 -18.41 -14.97 20.88
C PRO A 540 -17.33 -14.51 21.87
N ALA A 541 -17.38 -13.25 22.30
CA ALA A 541 -16.55 -12.82 23.42
C ALA A 541 -16.97 -13.58 24.69
N ALA A 542 -15.98 -14.08 25.43
CA ALA A 542 -16.22 -14.75 26.70
C ALA A 542 -16.82 -13.78 27.74
N GLU A 543 -16.32 -12.54 27.73
CA GLU A 543 -16.75 -11.44 28.60
C GLU A 543 -16.72 -10.12 27.82
N ASP A 544 -17.44 -9.11 28.27
CA ASP A 544 -17.30 -7.74 27.76
C ASP A 544 -16.02 -7.14 28.33
N ASN A 545 -15.04 -6.90 27.47
CA ASN A 545 -13.76 -6.29 27.84
C ASN A 545 -13.82 -4.78 28.04
N GLY A 546 -15.01 -4.17 27.93
CA GLY A 546 -15.23 -2.72 28.05
C GLY A 546 -14.72 -1.89 26.87
N ALA A 547 -14.03 -2.50 25.88
CA ALA A 547 -13.56 -1.78 24.71
C ALA A 547 -14.73 -1.38 23.80
N ARG A 548 -14.60 -0.19 23.19
CA ARG A 548 -15.63 0.35 22.27
C ARG A 548 -14.93 1.05 21.11
N LEU A 549 -15.55 0.99 19.95
CA LEU A 549 -15.18 1.79 18.79
C LEU A 549 -15.55 3.24 19.03
N GLN A 550 -14.58 4.14 18.96
CA GLN A 550 -14.79 5.59 19.13
C GLN A 550 -15.12 6.22 17.79
N LEU A 551 -16.38 6.57 17.55
CA LEU A 551 -16.81 7.08 16.24
C LEU A 551 -16.39 8.52 15.97
N CYS A 552 -16.31 9.36 16.98
CA CYS A 552 -16.03 10.78 16.81
C CYS A 552 -15.17 11.32 17.96
N PRO A 553 -13.90 10.89 18.09
CA PRO A 553 -12.98 11.52 19.03
C PRO A 553 -12.76 13.00 18.69
N ALA A 554 -12.22 13.78 19.63
CA ALA A 554 -12.15 15.23 19.54
C ALA A 554 -11.43 15.74 18.27
N ASP A 555 -10.35 15.07 17.85
CA ASP A 555 -9.61 15.40 16.63
C ASP A 555 -10.46 15.17 15.36
N VAL A 556 -11.27 14.12 15.31
CA VAL A 556 -12.20 13.87 14.20
C VAL A 556 -13.32 14.92 14.15
N ALA A 557 -13.87 15.30 15.30
CA ALA A 557 -14.87 16.39 15.37
C ALA A 557 -14.28 17.72 14.85
N ALA A 558 -13.05 18.05 15.21
CA ALA A 558 -12.37 19.25 14.74
C ALA A 558 -12.06 19.20 13.24
N GLU A 559 -11.65 18.04 12.71
CA GLU A 559 -11.44 17.86 11.26
C GLU A 559 -12.76 18.00 10.48
N LEU A 560 -13.90 17.48 11.00
CA LEU A 560 -15.22 17.67 10.38
C LEU A 560 -15.62 19.16 10.34
N GLU A 561 -15.38 19.90 11.42
CA GLU A 561 -15.63 21.35 11.47
C GLU A 561 -14.75 22.09 10.46
N THR A 562 -13.47 21.74 10.37
CA THR A 562 -12.53 22.32 9.39
C THR A 562 -13.04 22.10 7.96
N VAL A 563 -13.40 20.87 7.61
CA VAL A 563 -13.92 20.53 6.29
C VAL A 563 -15.24 21.25 6.00
N LEU A 564 -16.12 21.40 6.99
CA LEU A 564 -17.39 22.11 6.81
C LEU A 564 -17.17 23.59 6.44
N CYS A 565 -16.18 24.24 7.05
CA CYS A 565 -15.85 25.66 6.84
C CYS A 565 -14.94 25.92 5.63
N GLU A 566 -14.31 24.88 5.07
CA GLU A 566 -13.37 25.03 3.97
C GLU A 566 -14.05 25.47 2.68
N SER A 567 -13.45 26.46 2.00
CA SER A 567 -13.88 26.87 0.66
C SER A 567 -13.55 25.78 -0.37
N THR A 568 -14.48 25.50 -1.26
CA THR A 568 -14.26 24.62 -2.41
C THR A 568 -13.65 25.35 -3.60
N GLU A 569 -13.52 26.69 -3.54
CA GLU A 569 -12.93 27.52 -4.59
C GLU A 569 -11.40 27.58 -4.41
N HIS A 570 -10.65 27.08 -5.36
CA HIS A 570 -9.17 27.04 -5.32
C HIS A 570 -8.50 27.59 -6.57
N GLY A 571 -9.23 28.18 -7.50
CA GLY A 571 -8.67 28.81 -8.71
C GLY A 571 -8.12 27.83 -9.78
N PHE A 572 -8.24 26.51 -9.57
CA PHE A 572 -7.83 25.49 -10.53
C PHE A 572 -9.04 24.89 -11.23
N SER A 573 -8.87 24.58 -12.53
CA SER A 573 -9.98 24.11 -13.36
C SER A 573 -10.28 22.62 -13.21
N HIS A 574 -9.28 21.80 -12.86
CA HIS A 574 -9.37 20.35 -12.83
C HIS A 574 -8.66 19.78 -11.59
N TYR A 575 -8.91 18.48 -11.36
CA TYR A 575 -8.18 17.66 -10.40
C TYR A 575 -7.45 16.52 -11.10
N LEU A 576 -6.17 16.32 -10.79
CA LEU A 576 -5.42 15.15 -11.24
C LEU A 576 -5.67 13.98 -10.28
N VAL A 577 -6.15 12.85 -10.80
CA VAL A 577 -6.31 11.61 -10.03
C VAL A 577 -5.42 10.51 -10.55
N CYS A 578 -5.01 9.62 -9.65
CA CYS A 578 -4.18 8.49 -10.00
C CYS A 578 -4.98 7.35 -10.64
N ARG A 579 -4.47 6.80 -11.75
CA ARG A 579 -5.03 5.64 -12.46
C ARG A 579 -4.09 4.44 -12.34
N ARG A 580 -4.64 3.27 -12.01
CA ARG A 580 -3.89 2.01 -12.07
C ARG A 580 -4.03 1.37 -13.44
N ILE A 581 -2.97 0.69 -13.88
CA ILE A 581 -2.95 -0.13 -15.08
C ILE A 581 -2.70 -1.60 -14.73
N LEU A 582 -3.22 -2.49 -15.55
CA LEU A 582 -3.23 -3.92 -15.26
C LEU A 582 -1.84 -4.54 -15.29
N GLU A 583 -0.97 -4.05 -16.18
CA GLU A 583 0.36 -4.59 -16.47
C GLU A 583 1.44 -4.13 -15.48
N ALA A 584 1.26 -2.98 -14.80
CA ALA A 584 2.25 -2.45 -13.88
C ALA A 584 1.77 -2.48 -12.43
N MET A 585 2.71 -2.62 -11.51
CA MET A 585 2.51 -2.48 -10.08
C MET A 585 3.45 -1.37 -9.58
N ASN A 586 2.90 -0.19 -9.34
CA ASN A 586 3.68 1.02 -9.08
C ASN A 586 4.75 1.20 -10.19
N SER A 587 6.04 1.32 -9.85
CA SER A 587 7.14 1.40 -10.83
C SER A 587 7.53 0.03 -11.41
N ALA A 588 7.15 -1.08 -10.78
CA ALA A 588 7.51 -2.42 -11.27
C ALA A 588 6.73 -2.78 -12.54
N TYR A 589 7.39 -3.41 -13.48
CA TYR A 589 6.90 -3.82 -14.81
C TYR A 589 6.59 -2.68 -15.79
N ARG A 590 6.74 -1.39 -15.42
CA ARG A 590 6.53 -0.28 -16.36
C ARG A 590 7.48 -0.37 -17.56
N ASP A 591 8.70 -0.84 -17.33
CA ASP A 591 9.76 -0.96 -18.34
C ASP A 591 9.76 -2.29 -19.10
N ALA A 592 8.86 -3.23 -18.76
CA ALA A 592 8.72 -4.46 -19.53
C ALA A 592 8.28 -4.14 -20.98
N ALA A 593 8.90 -4.79 -21.98
CA ALA A 593 8.67 -4.52 -23.40
C ALA A 593 7.19 -4.51 -23.79
N ARG A 594 6.42 -5.46 -23.26
CA ARG A 594 4.96 -5.54 -23.45
C ARG A 594 4.21 -4.36 -22.85
N THR A 595 4.62 -3.89 -21.66
CA THR A 595 4.01 -2.72 -21.01
C THR A 595 4.32 -1.46 -21.79
N ARG A 596 5.57 -1.23 -22.18
CA ARG A 596 5.98 -0.07 -22.99
C ARG A 596 5.28 -0.03 -24.36
N LYS A 597 5.11 -1.18 -25.02
CA LYS A 597 4.35 -1.25 -26.27
C LYS A 597 2.90 -0.78 -26.12
N LYS A 598 2.26 -1.12 -24.99
CA LYS A 598 0.86 -0.76 -24.71
C LYS A 598 0.73 0.65 -24.13
N TYR A 599 1.68 1.06 -23.32
CA TYR A 599 1.72 2.35 -22.64
C TYR A 599 3.08 3.02 -22.89
N PRO A 600 3.29 3.58 -24.09
CA PRO A 600 4.54 4.30 -24.39
C PRO A 600 4.71 5.54 -23.50
N VAL A 601 3.61 6.08 -22.99
CA VAL A 601 3.53 7.20 -22.05
C VAL A 601 2.45 6.94 -21.00
N ASN A 602 2.43 7.70 -19.91
CA ASN A 602 1.28 7.80 -19.03
C ASN A 602 0.32 8.88 -19.54
N TRP A 603 -0.63 8.50 -20.35
CA TRP A 603 -1.62 9.39 -20.94
C TRP A 603 -2.36 10.23 -19.91
N ALA A 604 -2.57 11.52 -20.19
CA ALA A 604 -3.51 12.38 -19.50
C ALA A 604 -4.91 12.12 -20.04
N TYR A 605 -5.66 11.25 -19.37
CA TYR A 605 -7.05 10.95 -19.78
C TYR A 605 -7.96 12.10 -19.37
N MET A 606 -8.80 12.56 -20.30
CA MET A 606 -9.74 13.65 -20.11
C MET A 606 -11.14 13.27 -20.60
N ASN A 607 -12.15 13.89 -19.98
CA ASN A 607 -13.53 13.78 -20.49
C ASN A 607 -13.64 14.49 -21.85
N PRO A 608 -14.33 13.88 -22.87
CA PRO A 608 -14.48 14.47 -24.20
C PRO A 608 -15.08 15.89 -24.18
N SER A 609 -16.03 16.17 -23.26
CA SER A 609 -16.63 17.50 -23.15
C SER A 609 -15.63 18.54 -22.66
N ASP A 610 -14.76 18.18 -21.69
CA ASP A 610 -13.70 19.09 -21.22
C ASP A 610 -12.67 19.34 -22.32
N MET A 611 -12.36 18.32 -23.14
CA MET A 611 -11.49 18.49 -24.32
C MET A 611 -12.10 19.48 -25.31
N THR A 612 -13.40 19.32 -25.62
CA THR A 612 -14.11 20.21 -26.53
C THR A 612 -14.14 21.64 -26.02
N ASP A 613 -14.49 21.85 -24.73
CA ASP A 613 -14.56 23.17 -24.12
C ASP A 613 -13.20 23.92 -24.14
N LYS A 614 -12.10 23.16 -24.17
CA LYS A 614 -10.72 23.70 -24.21
C LYS A 614 -10.09 23.70 -25.61
N GLY A 615 -10.78 23.20 -26.63
CA GLY A 615 -10.23 23.05 -27.98
C GLY A 615 -9.07 22.06 -28.08
N ILE A 616 -9.05 21.02 -27.23
CA ILE A 616 -7.99 20.02 -27.16
C ILE A 616 -8.42 18.78 -27.93
N VAL A 617 -7.50 18.18 -28.70
CA VAL A 617 -7.73 16.94 -29.44
C VAL A 617 -6.91 15.78 -28.88
N GLU A 618 -7.34 14.55 -29.13
CA GLU A 618 -6.60 13.36 -28.72
C GLU A 618 -5.20 13.32 -29.36
N GLY A 619 -4.19 12.98 -28.56
CA GLY A 619 -2.79 12.97 -28.95
C GLY A 619 -2.08 14.32 -28.84
N GLN A 620 -2.81 15.41 -28.60
CA GLN A 620 -2.21 16.74 -28.40
C GLN A 620 -1.40 16.76 -27.09
N GLU A 621 -0.26 17.44 -27.13
CA GLU A 621 0.50 17.78 -25.92
C GLU A 621 -0.16 18.95 -25.19
N ILE A 622 -0.28 18.80 -23.89
CA ILE A 622 -0.77 19.82 -22.97
C ILE A 622 0.23 19.99 -21.83
N ARG A 623 0.12 21.08 -21.10
CA ARG A 623 0.80 21.27 -19.83
C ARG A 623 -0.22 21.23 -18.68
N LEU A 624 0.04 20.37 -17.70
CA LEU A 624 -0.67 20.35 -16.41
C LEU A 624 0.13 21.16 -15.41
N GLU A 625 -0.52 22.14 -14.79
CA GLU A 625 0.10 23.06 -13.83
C GLU A 625 -0.62 23.00 -12.49
N SER A 626 0.11 22.71 -11.41
CA SER A 626 -0.34 22.83 -10.02
C SER A 626 0.28 24.04 -9.34
N GLU A 627 -0.01 24.26 -8.06
CA GLU A 627 0.69 25.24 -7.22
C GLU A 627 2.21 24.97 -7.15
N PHE A 628 2.65 23.72 -7.32
CA PHE A 628 4.01 23.27 -7.01
C PHE A 628 4.89 23.04 -8.22
N GLY A 629 4.31 22.88 -9.39
CA GLY A 629 5.07 22.62 -10.60
C GLY A 629 4.20 22.37 -11.83
N SER A 630 4.85 22.00 -12.91
CA SER A 630 4.18 21.68 -14.17
C SER A 630 4.80 20.48 -14.86
N ILE A 631 3.97 19.73 -15.61
CA ILE A 631 4.41 18.61 -16.45
C ILE A 631 3.74 18.71 -17.83
N ALA A 632 4.48 18.30 -18.86
CA ALA A 632 3.89 18.06 -20.18
C ALA A 632 3.22 16.67 -20.22
N ALA A 633 2.11 16.52 -20.91
CA ALA A 633 1.43 15.25 -21.06
C ALA A 633 0.67 15.15 -22.39
N LEU A 634 0.58 13.95 -22.92
CA LEU A 634 -0.24 13.67 -24.11
C LEU A 634 -1.66 13.30 -23.70
N VAL A 635 -2.64 13.92 -24.33
CA VAL A 635 -4.06 13.72 -24.00
C VAL A 635 -4.61 12.46 -24.64
N LYS A 636 -5.48 11.78 -23.89
CA LYS A 636 -6.32 10.69 -24.37
C LYS A 636 -7.75 10.87 -23.89
N SER A 637 -8.71 10.64 -24.79
CA SER A 637 -10.13 10.74 -24.48
C SER A 637 -10.61 9.57 -23.61
N ASP A 638 -11.41 9.87 -22.56
CA ASP A 638 -12.06 8.86 -21.69
C ASP A 638 -13.46 9.34 -21.28
N ALA A 639 -14.48 8.87 -21.97
CA ALA A 639 -15.88 9.19 -21.66
C ALA A 639 -16.38 8.62 -20.33
N GLN A 640 -15.61 7.73 -19.68
CA GLN A 640 -15.93 7.16 -18.38
C GLN A 640 -15.41 8.02 -17.21
N LEU A 641 -14.61 9.03 -17.52
CA LEU A 641 -14.10 9.99 -16.53
C LEU A 641 -15.11 11.12 -16.35
N ARG A 642 -15.38 11.51 -15.10
CA ARG A 642 -16.21 12.69 -14.87
C ARG A 642 -15.56 13.96 -15.40
N ARG A 643 -16.34 15.00 -15.65
CA ARG A 643 -15.83 16.34 -16.00
C ARG A 643 -14.97 16.92 -14.87
N ARG A 644 -14.06 17.83 -15.20
CA ARG A 644 -13.14 18.51 -14.31
C ARG A 644 -12.12 17.58 -13.63
N VAL A 645 -11.87 16.40 -14.21
CA VAL A 645 -10.86 15.44 -13.73
C VAL A 645 -9.94 15.03 -14.86
N VAL A 646 -8.63 15.03 -14.59
CA VAL A 646 -7.59 14.42 -15.41
C VAL A 646 -7.10 13.17 -14.70
N SER A 647 -6.97 12.05 -15.41
CA SER A 647 -6.52 10.80 -14.80
C SER A 647 -5.23 10.32 -15.46
N MET A 648 -4.16 10.17 -14.67
CA MET A 648 -2.85 9.69 -15.13
C MET A 648 -2.34 8.54 -14.26
N THR A 649 -1.48 7.69 -14.84
CA THR A 649 -0.76 6.67 -14.08
C THR A 649 0.43 7.33 -13.37
N HIS A 650 0.63 7.01 -12.09
CA HIS A 650 1.77 7.51 -11.32
C HIS A 650 3.07 6.72 -11.60
N LEU A 651 4.21 7.26 -11.16
CA LEU A 651 5.53 6.63 -11.23
C LEU A 651 6.04 6.33 -12.65
N PHE A 652 5.58 7.08 -13.65
CA PHE A 652 6.14 7.14 -14.99
C PHE A 652 7.02 8.39 -15.15
N GLY A 653 7.85 8.41 -16.20
CA GLY A 653 8.77 9.51 -16.45
C GLY A 653 9.96 9.53 -15.48
N LYS A 654 10.65 10.67 -15.46
CA LYS A 654 11.83 10.91 -14.62
C LYS A 654 11.67 12.19 -13.81
N PRO A 655 12.16 12.23 -12.56
CA PRO A 655 12.16 13.46 -11.77
C PRO A 655 12.98 14.54 -12.45
N ASN A 656 12.49 15.78 -12.41
CA ASN A 656 13.18 16.96 -12.95
C ASN A 656 13.59 16.88 -14.44
N SER A 657 12.96 15.97 -15.22
CA SER A 657 13.25 15.88 -16.65
C SER A 657 12.59 17.04 -17.40
N THR A 658 13.33 17.65 -18.32
CA THR A 658 12.84 18.63 -19.30
C THR A 658 12.54 18.01 -20.67
N ALA A 659 12.81 16.71 -20.83
CA ALA A 659 12.51 15.97 -22.05
C ALA A 659 11.00 15.80 -22.25
N GLY A 660 10.56 15.64 -23.49
CA GLY A 660 9.16 15.42 -23.83
C GLY A 660 8.60 14.10 -23.28
N PRO A 661 7.26 13.98 -23.17
CA PRO A 661 6.62 12.79 -22.59
C PRO A 661 7.02 11.48 -23.29
N LEU A 662 7.20 11.51 -24.62
CA LEU A 662 7.61 10.32 -25.38
C LEU A 662 9.04 9.92 -25.12
N GLU A 663 9.96 10.88 -25.02
CA GLU A 663 11.40 10.64 -24.83
C GLU A 663 11.71 10.02 -23.48
N GLN A 664 11.00 10.45 -22.42
CA GLN A 664 11.20 9.95 -21.07
C GLN A 664 10.26 8.80 -20.66
N GLY A 665 9.44 8.30 -21.59
CA GLY A 665 8.49 7.23 -21.32
C GLY A 665 7.33 7.61 -20.41
N GLY A 666 6.87 8.86 -20.50
CA GLY A 666 5.81 9.46 -19.70
C GLY A 666 6.26 10.62 -18.84
N SER A 667 5.36 11.19 -18.07
CA SER A 667 5.63 12.36 -17.22
C SER A 667 5.48 12.01 -15.74
N PHE A 668 6.35 12.56 -14.92
CA PHE A 668 6.36 12.30 -13.49
C PHE A 668 5.34 13.18 -12.76
N THR A 669 4.18 12.60 -12.44
CA THR A 669 3.10 13.31 -11.75
C THR A 669 3.48 13.83 -10.35
N GLY A 670 4.50 13.27 -9.72
CA GLY A 670 5.04 13.73 -8.44
C GLY A 670 5.63 15.16 -8.47
N GLN A 671 5.94 15.71 -9.66
CA GLN A 671 6.34 17.12 -9.80
C GLN A 671 5.19 18.11 -9.50
N LEU A 672 3.95 17.62 -9.45
CA LEU A 672 2.76 18.42 -9.16
C LEU A 672 2.36 18.40 -7.67
N THR A 673 3.13 17.74 -6.82
CA THR A 673 2.83 17.52 -5.39
C THR A 673 3.83 18.22 -4.48
N SER A 674 3.56 18.29 -3.18
CA SER A 674 4.45 18.90 -2.18
C SER A 674 4.63 18.02 -0.96
N LEU A 675 5.86 18.02 -0.42
CA LEU A 675 6.21 17.43 0.88
C LEU A 675 6.27 18.50 2.00
N GLN A 676 5.81 19.72 1.73
CA GLN A 676 5.84 20.82 2.70
C GLN A 676 4.46 21.40 2.99
N LYS A 677 3.53 21.30 2.02
CA LYS A 677 2.18 21.87 2.14
C LYS A 677 1.11 20.78 1.98
N TYR A 678 -0.01 21.00 2.64
CA TYR A 678 -1.19 20.12 2.58
C TYR A 678 -0.90 18.68 2.99
N LEU A 679 0.04 18.52 3.94
CA LEU A 679 0.28 17.24 4.58
C LEU A 679 -0.83 16.96 5.60
N GLU A 680 -1.25 15.72 5.65
CA GLU A 680 -2.23 15.28 6.63
C GLU A 680 -1.66 15.34 8.06
N PRO A 681 -2.48 15.64 9.07
CA PRO A 681 -2.05 15.48 10.45
C PRO A 681 -1.72 14.01 10.74
N ILE A 682 -0.85 13.74 11.69
CA ILE A 682 -0.49 12.40 12.20
C ILE A 682 0.38 11.58 11.22
N ASN A 683 -0.13 11.21 10.04
CA ASN A 683 0.62 10.37 9.09
C ASN A 683 1.43 11.17 8.07
N PHE A 684 1.30 12.49 8.05
CA PHE A 684 1.99 13.39 7.11
C PHE A 684 1.81 12.97 5.64
N MET A 685 0.70 12.31 5.31
CA MET A 685 0.42 11.87 3.95
C MET A 685 0.36 13.08 3.01
N PRO A 686 1.17 13.13 1.94
CA PRO A 686 1.06 14.17 0.93
C PRO A 686 -0.15 13.93 0.02
N ARG A 687 -0.67 14.99 -0.59
CA ARG A 687 -1.76 14.87 -1.56
C ARG A 687 -1.20 14.32 -2.89
N LEU A 688 -1.32 13.02 -3.11
CA LEU A 688 -0.82 12.32 -4.31
C LEU A 688 -1.93 12.07 -5.36
N SER A 689 -3.19 12.28 -5.00
CA SER A 689 -4.37 12.16 -5.87
C SER A 689 -5.37 13.25 -5.51
N GLY A 690 -6.21 13.67 -6.46
CA GLY A 690 -7.07 14.84 -6.25
C GLY A 690 -6.27 16.15 -6.21
N VAL A 691 -5.13 16.20 -6.88
CA VAL A 691 -4.26 17.40 -6.94
C VAL A 691 -4.92 18.44 -7.84
N PRO A 692 -5.18 19.67 -7.34
CA PRO A 692 -5.71 20.76 -8.17
C PRO A 692 -4.74 21.14 -9.27
N VAL A 693 -5.22 21.20 -10.52
CA VAL A 693 -4.40 21.53 -11.69
C VAL A 693 -5.14 22.40 -12.70
N ASN A 694 -4.41 23.22 -13.42
CA ASN A 694 -4.85 23.86 -14.65
C ASN A 694 -4.32 23.08 -15.86
N ILE A 695 -5.09 23.13 -16.95
CA ILE A 695 -4.72 22.56 -18.24
C ILE A 695 -4.45 23.71 -19.19
N VAL A 696 -3.23 23.75 -19.70
CA VAL A 696 -2.76 24.76 -20.65
C VAL A 696 -2.44 24.05 -21.97
N SER A 697 -3.03 24.52 -23.07
CA SER A 697 -2.65 24.08 -24.43
C SER A 697 -1.24 24.59 -24.74
N VAL A 698 -0.39 23.73 -25.31
CA VAL A 698 0.98 24.06 -25.72
C VAL A 698 0.97 24.40 -27.20
#